data_2e9eed5a5dd7e42b9ddb1d2f9fcfa580
#
_entry.id   2e9eed5a5dd7e42b9ddb1d2f9fcfa580
#
_cell.length_a   1.000
_cell.length_b   1.000
_cell.length_c   1.000
_cell.angle_alpha   90.00
_cell.angle_beta   90.00
_cell.angle_gamma   90.00
#
_symmetry.space_group_name_H-M   'P 1'
#
loop_
_entity.id
_entity.type
_entity.pdbx_description
1 polymer ?
#
loop_
_entity_poly.entity_id
_entity_poly.type
_entity_poly.pdbx_seq_one_letter_code
_entity_poly.pdbx_strand_id
1 'polypeptide(L)'
;METTQTAANGVVPLAGNDAIHPCSDLAEAGQLPQSLRSAPLRRRQTELPEPFNGLTAAQTAFIADRVAYYIEELCRQRGASVDFDYWRKITKSVLKGITDRKPLVCPARAGSGKSTWISAFLLAACELRLNNDPLADVFSVLLVLQKIESLNGIRDTVAACFPNAPETLVVPLQGWTAASQKAGFCKNKQVTSFDQCRKDNCPYAASCDVLRFGQLAGQAFVLGVSQARFDLLRKGNALDGLLYQDENAHPRILIFDEKFEFAPIYRLTQTTLDAASSQLERLITQRDLKDRRVFEKQRWTTTLLRRPFSLLRERTCIELDETTKAKADIPYGLCSMADADSTEKERFGQFRDYLNGSGRAFRTPALSEAVEVIDRLYRGECLFTKLGAFTILGADKPQISFGDSLTLVFDATAQVDGDYQYLDAEMLPQSKPRHMEKLCLHVYTTADMNVSRLAMRKSWKLPGFCALTEDILRRYEGKMFLTTYKDLAAEIPKLLDPQALSRLLLDGETCPYFGGTNGSNEFNTASLVMLLGYPRLSPQTYLERAFVYWGRSGIREQVQEQMVQWSPLNVQQRPGLHAQLPLTMGYEVRHLAARLEQEIYRCQLRNAACDEAVHVFLFAPSQELLHRLAERFQGAKLWYEDRIPACIAGAKATAKQYDGNPTVYARFAAWLGGWDRVPTPLSSILHDTDIGAESWKKLRKSERFAPLLAQYGAEMTGRGRNVKIEEKSQKCA
;
A
#
# COMPACT_ATOMS: atom_id res chain seq x y z
N MET A 1 -4.65 -57.43 21.84
CA MET A 1 -4.11 -56.63 22.93
C MET A 1 -2.87 -55.94 22.38
N GLU A 2 -3.04 -54.79 21.82
CA GLU A 2 -1.95 -53.82 21.52
C GLU A 2 -2.61 -52.48 21.25
N THR A 3 -2.41 -51.59 22.17
CA THR A 3 -2.90 -50.22 22.15
C THR A 3 -1.97 -49.35 21.31
N THR A 4 -2.44 -48.91 20.17
CA THR A 4 -1.78 -47.87 19.38
C THR A 4 -2.30 -46.51 19.82
N GLN A 5 -1.43 -45.73 20.46
CA GLN A 5 -1.63 -44.30 20.73
C GLN A 5 -1.45 -43.52 19.41
N THR A 6 -2.52 -42.91 18.99
CA THR A 6 -2.49 -41.87 17.92
C THR A 6 -2.09 -40.53 18.53
N ALA A 7 -0.97 -40.03 18.15
CA ALA A 7 -0.52 -38.66 18.47
C ALA A 7 -1.39 -37.63 17.71
N ALA A 8 -2.10 -36.80 18.48
CA ALA A 8 -2.84 -35.67 17.95
C ALA A 8 -1.84 -34.54 17.59
N ASN A 9 -1.72 -34.25 16.31
CA ASN A 9 -1.06 -33.03 15.82
C ASN A 9 -1.96 -31.82 16.14
N GLY A 10 -1.60 -31.09 17.16
CA GLY A 10 -2.19 -29.80 17.48
C GLY A 10 -1.80 -28.75 16.45
N VAL A 11 -2.73 -28.37 15.60
CA VAL A 11 -2.64 -27.17 14.77
C VAL A 11 -2.85 -25.97 15.69
N VAL A 12 -1.78 -25.19 15.89
CA VAL A 12 -1.86 -23.89 16.58
C VAL A 12 -2.46 -22.87 15.61
N PRO A 13 -3.57 -22.20 15.95
CA PRO A 13 -4.13 -21.15 15.10
C PRO A 13 -3.19 -19.92 15.13
N LEU A 14 -2.75 -19.49 13.97
CA LEU A 14 -2.08 -18.21 13.78
C LEU A 14 -3.11 -17.09 13.98
N ALA A 15 -3.04 -16.43 15.12
CA ALA A 15 -3.89 -15.30 15.46
C ALA A 15 -3.44 -14.03 14.71
N GLY A 16 -4.45 -13.30 14.19
CA GLY A 16 -4.50 -11.84 14.06
C GLY A 16 -3.44 -11.17 13.18
N ASN A 17 -3.82 -10.90 11.92
CA ASN A 17 -3.20 -9.86 11.12
C ASN A 17 -3.64 -8.48 11.63
N ASP A 18 -2.84 -7.88 12.49
CA ASP A 18 -2.96 -6.45 12.77
C ASP A 18 -2.65 -5.66 11.50
N ALA A 19 -3.59 -4.78 11.14
CA ALA A 19 -3.48 -3.93 9.98
C ALA A 19 -2.23 -3.06 10.07
N ILE A 20 -1.32 -3.25 9.13
CA ILE A 20 -0.20 -2.34 8.92
C ILE A 20 -0.78 -0.99 8.52
N HIS A 21 -0.88 -0.06 9.46
CA HIS A 21 -1.01 1.36 9.16
C HIS A 21 0.28 1.78 8.45
N PRO A 22 0.23 2.29 7.20
CA PRO A 22 1.44 2.60 6.44
C PRO A 22 2.34 3.66 7.10
N CYS A 23 1.87 4.35 8.14
CA CYS A 23 2.61 5.42 8.82
C CYS A 23 3.28 5.02 10.14
N SER A 24 2.84 3.96 10.83
CA SER A 24 3.43 3.58 12.12
C SER A 24 4.70 2.75 12.00
N ASP A 25 4.78 1.89 10.99
CA ASP A 25 5.92 0.98 10.84
C ASP A 25 7.16 1.63 10.22
N LEU A 26 6.98 2.75 9.49
CA LEU A 26 8.11 3.54 8.96
C LEU A 26 8.87 4.30 10.07
N ALA A 27 8.22 4.59 11.19
CA ALA A 27 8.86 5.27 12.32
C ALA A 27 9.87 4.39 13.04
N GLU A 28 9.70 3.07 13.02
CA GLU A 28 10.52 2.14 13.80
C GLU A 28 11.76 1.60 13.07
N ALA A 29 11.81 1.72 11.74
CA ALA A 29 12.88 1.13 10.91
C ALA A 29 14.14 2.01 10.74
N GLY A 30 14.26 3.12 11.47
CA GLY A 30 15.16 4.25 11.17
C GLY A 30 16.66 4.09 11.45
N GLN A 31 17.16 2.99 11.99
CA GLN A 31 18.59 2.89 12.26
C GLN A 31 19.25 1.66 11.64
N LEU A 32 20.20 1.91 10.75
CA LEU A 32 21.11 0.90 10.21
C LEU A 32 21.96 0.26 11.30
N PRO A 33 22.29 -1.03 11.17
CA PRO A 33 23.35 -1.65 11.96
C PRO A 33 24.63 -0.83 11.90
N GLN A 34 25.35 -0.74 13.00
CA GLN A 34 26.60 0.03 13.10
C GLN A 34 27.68 -0.50 12.12
N SER A 35 27.62 -1.80 11.77
CA SER A 35 28.41 -2.43 10.73
C SER A 35 28.12 -1.88 9.31
N LEU A 36 26.92 -1.35 9.08
CA LEU A 36 26.56 -0.63 7.85
C LEU A 36 26.67 0.90 8.02
N ARG A 37 26.94 1.40 9.25
CA ARG A 37 27.19 2.80 9.55
C ARG A 37 28.68 3.17 9.52
N SER A 38 29.55 2.18 9.70
CA SER A 38 31.00 2.38 9.71
C SER A 38 31.51 2.53 8.29
N ALA A 39 31.84 3.72 7.96
CA ALA A 39 32.42 4.28 6.76
C ALA A 39 31.46 4.38 5.55
N PRO A 40 31.36 5.56 4.89
CA PRO A 40 31.17 5.52 3.46
C PRO A 40 32.26 4.57 2.96
N LEU A 41 31.88 3.52 2.25
CA LEU A 41 32.82 2.72 1.48
C LEU A 41 33.60 3.70 0.59
N ARG A 42 34.66 4.29 1.16
CA ARG A 42 35.62 5.02 0.36
C ARG A 42 36.21 3.95 -0.53
N ARG A 43 35.81 3.97 -1.80
CA ARG A 43 36.55 3.30 -2.86
C ARG A 43 38.03 3.58 -2.57
N ARG A 44 38.74 2.63 -1.97
CA ARG A 44 40.20 2.63 -2.02
C ARG A 44 40.48 2.52 -3.50
N GLN A 45 41.22 3.45 -4.05
CA GLN A 45 41.81 3.39 -5.39
C GLN A 45 42.89 2.32 -5.42
N THR A 46 42.56 1.11 -5.01
CA THR A 46 43.32 -0.11 -5.31
C THR A 46 42.74 -0.63 -6.61
N GLU A 47 43.61 -0.95 -7.54
CA GLU A 47 43.36 -1.40 -8.90
C GLU A 47 41.97 -2.04 -9.05
N LEU A 48 41.07 -1.35 -9.77
CA LEU A 48 39.75 -1.90 -10.10
C LEU A 48 39.98 -3.27 -10.73
N PRO A 49 39.23 -4.32 -10.36
CA PRO A 49 39.26 -5.57 -11.08
C PRO A 49 39.10 -5.25 -12.57
N GLU A 50 39.80 -6.01 -13.44
CA GLU A 50 39.68 -5.80 -14.87
C GLU A 50 38.22 -5.59 -15.26
N PRO A 51 37.90 -4.58 -16.07
CA PRO A 51 36.53 -4.28 -16.42
C PRO A 51 35.89 -5.56 -16.98
N PHE A 52 34.74 -5.98 -16.39
CA PHE A 52 33.99 -7.12 -16.88
C PHE A 52 33.56 -6.84 -18.33
N ASN A 53 34.19 -7.52 -19.28
CA ASN A 53 33.98 -7.34 -20.70
C ASN A 53 32.74 -8.06 -21.24
N GLY A 54 31.85 -8.56 -20.35
CA GLY A 54 30.65 -9.29 -20.68
C GLY A 54 30.84 -10.81 -20.72
N LEU A 55 29.72 -11.52 -20.84
CA LEU A 55 29.70 -12.98 -20.95
C LEU A 55 29.99 -13.40 -22.39
N THR A 56 30.86 -14.37 -22.57
CA THR A 56 31.04 -15.04 -23.88
C THR A 56 29.76 -15.81 -24.25
N ALA A 57 29.63 -16.15 -25.55
CA ALA A 57 28.49 -16.95 -26.02
C ALA A 57 28.44 -18.33 -25.34
N ALA A 58 29.61 -18.96 -25.08
CA ALA A 58 29.70 -20.24 -24.38
C ALA A 58 29.25 -20.12 -22.91
N GLN A 59 29.70 -19.09 -22.20
CA GLN A 59 29.29 -18.84 -20.81
C GLN A 59 27.79 -18.53 -20.73
N THR A 60 27.26 -17.71 -21.65
CA THR A 60 25.82 -17.42 -21.74
C THR A 60 25.00 -18.70 -21.96
N ALA A 61 25.44 -19.58 -22.88
CA ALA A 61 24.77 -20.85 -23.12
C ALA A 61 24.81 -21.77 -21.88
N PHE A 62 25.99 -21.93 -21.28
CA PHE A 62 26.14 -22.74 -20.06
C PHE A 62 25.22 -22.28 -18.92
N ILE A 63 25.22 -21.00 -18.60
CA ILE A 63 24.37 -20.45 -17.51
C ILE A 63 22.90 -20.61 -17.85
N ALA A 64 22.49 -20.30 -19.12
CA ALA A 64 21.11 -20.49 -19.55
C ALA A 64 20.64 -21.94 -19.41
N ASP A 65 21.50 -22.93 -19.73
CA ASP A 65 21.19 -24.33 -19.57
C ASP A 65 21.11 -24.75 -18.09
N ARG A 66 21.95 -24.17 -17.19
CA ARG A 66 21.84 -24.41 -15.74
C ARG A 66 20.55 -23.85 -15.18
N VAL A 67 20.16 -22.62 -15.56
CA VAL A 67 18.86 -22.03 -15.15
C VAL A 67 17.71 -22.90 -15.65
N ALA A 68 17.74 -23.37 -16.91
CA ALA A 68 16.72 -24.25 -17.47
C ALA A 68 16.62 -25.58 -16.69
N TYR A 69 17.75 -26.18 -16.36
CA TYR A 69 17.81 -27.40 -15.53
C TYR A 69 17.11 -27.19 -14.18
N TYR A 70 17.40 -26.08 -13.47
CA TYR A 70 16.76 -25.81 -12.19
C TYR A 70 15.28 -25.47 -12.32
N ILE A 71 14.83 -24.85 -13.42
CA ILE A 71 13.40 -24.66 -13.70
C ILE A 71 12.70 -26.01 -13.81
N GLU A 72 13.26 -26.96 -14.59
CA GLU A 72 12.70 -28.30 -14.75
C GLU A 72 12.61 -29.04 -13.42
N GLU A 73 13.69 -29.02 -12.63
CA GLU A 73 13.76 -29.68 -11.34
C GLU A 73 12.72 -29.10 -10.35
N LEU A 74 12.62 -27.77 -10.24
CA LEU A 74 11.64 -27.12 -9.39
C LEU A 74 10.19 -27.37 -9.86
N CYS A 75 9.96 -27.42 -11.16
CA CYS A 75 8.65 -27.77 -11.70
C CYS A 75 8.28 -29.23 -11.38
N ARG A 76 9.22 -30.16 -11.52
CA ARG A 76 9.03 -31.56 -11.17
C ARG A 76 8.69 -31.76 -9.69
N GLN A 77 9.44 -31.08 -8.80
CA GLN A 77 9.21 -31.16 -7.35
C GLN A 77 7.85 -30.59 -6.93
N ARG A 78 7.37 -29.56 -7.61
CA ARG A 78 6.12 -28.85 -7.26
C ARG A 78 4.90 -29.34 -8.05
N GLY A 79 5.05 -30.30 -8.96
CA GLY A 79 3.98 -30.69 -9.88
C GLY A 79 3.49 -29.54 -10.75
N ALA A 80 4.37 -28.59 -11.08
CA ALA A 80 4.04 -27.37 -11.81
C ALA A 80 4.58 -27.46 -13.25
N SER A 81 4.06 -26.62 -14.15
CA SER A 81 4.62 -26.44 -15.49
C SER A 81 4.77 -24.95 -15.80
N VAL A 82 5.75 -24.63 -16.62
CA VAL A 82 6.01 -23.27 -17.10
C VAL A 82 6.23 -23.28 -18.62
N ASP A 83 6.14 -22.13 -19.26
CA ASP A 83 6.55 -21.97 -20.66
C ASP A 83 8.09 -21.87 -20.69
N PHE A 84 8.75 -23.00 -20.98
CA PHE A 84 10.21 -23.10 -21.02
C PHE A 84 10.82 -22.21 -22.10
N ASP A 85 10.20 -22.09 -23.27
CA ASP A 85 10.71 -21.24 -24.35
C ASP A 85 10.67 -19.77 -23.98
N TYR A 86 9.62 -19.35 -23.30
CA TYR A 86 9.51 -18.00 -22.77
C TYR A 86 10.63 -17.72 -21.76
N TRP A 87 10.80 -18.59 -20.76
CA TRP A 87 11.80 -18.39 -19.71
C TRP A 87 13.24 -18.52 -20.21
N ARG A 88 13.48 -19.34 -21.22
CA ARG A 88 14.78 -19.40 -21.89
C ARG A 88 15.12 -18.09 -22.61
N LYS A 89 14.13 -17.45 -23.27
CA LYS A 89 14.30 -16.13 -23.88
C LYS A 89 14.57 -15.06 -22.83
N ILE A 90 13.80 -15.04 -21.73
CA ILE A 90 14.03 -14.12 -20.61
C ILE A 90 15.42 -14.29 -20.02
N THR A 91 15.86 -15.53 -19.78
CA THR A 91 17.21 -15.81 -19.25
C THR A 91 18.29 -15.23 -20.18
N LYS A 92 18.20 -15.44 -21.48
CA LYS A 92 19.16 -14.85 -22.45
C LYS A 92 19.17 -13.33 -22.40
N SER A 93 18.00 -12.69 -22.30
CA SER A 93 17.91 -11.22 -22.19
C SER A 93 18.52 -10.72 -20.88
N VAL A 94 18.31 -11.41 -19.77
CA VAL A 94 18.92 -11.07 -18.47
C VAL A 94 20.43 -11.22 -18.52
N LEU A 95 20.95 -12.31 -19.09
CA LEU A 95 22.40 -12.52 -19.24
C LEU A 95 23.04 -11.46 -20.14
N LYS A 96 22.37 -11.03 -21.20
CA LYS A 96 22.79 -9.88 -22.00
C LYS A 96 22.77 -8.58 -21.16
N GLY A 97 21.70 -8.36 -20.37
CA GLY A 97 21.58 -7.20 -19.50
C GLY A 97 22.68 -7.10 -18.44
N ILE A 98 23.28 -8.22 -18.00
CA ILE A 98 24.45 -8.22 -17.10
C ILE A 98 25.64 -7.50 -17.75
N THR A 99 25.81 -7.65 -19.05
CA THR A 99 26.84 -6.96 -19.82
C THR A 99 26.48 -5.49 -20.06
N ASP A 100 25.26 -5.24 -20.52
CA ASP A 100 24.81 -3.91 -20.97
C ASP A 100 24.46 -2.98 -19.80
N ARG A 101 24.25 -3.52 -18.59
CA ARG A 101 23.85 -2.79 -17.37
C ARG A 101 22.56 -1.97 -17.52
N LYS A 102 21.77 -2.22 -18.56
CA LYS A 102 20.50 -1.57 -18.80
C LYS A 102 19.40 -2.21 -17.95
N PRO A 103 18.59 -1.42 -17.23
CA PRO A 103 17.46 -1.97 -16.48
C PRO A 103 16.48 -2.73 -17.35
N LEU A 104 16.01 -3.87 -16.86
CA LEU A 104 15.07 -4.74 -17.53
C LEU A 104 13.76 -4.85 -16.74
N VAL A 105 12.65 -4.79 -17.45
CA VAL A 105 11.32 -5.01 -16.87
C VAL A 105 10.71 -6.26 -17.52
N CYS A 106 10.44 -7.28 -16.69
CA CYS A 106 9.83 -8.53 -17.13
C CYS A 106 8.33 -8.54 -16.80
N PRO A 107 7.43 -8.32 -17.80
CA PRO A 107 5.99 -8.26 -17.62
C PRO A 107 5.38 -9.67 -17.59
N ALA A 108 6.00 -10.60 -16.89
CA ALA A 108 5.53 -11.97 -16.77
C ALA A 108 4.24 -12.03 -15.96
N ARG A 109 3.15 -12.54 -16.56
CA ARG A 109 1.83 -12.60 -15.94
C ARG A 109 1.82 -13.46 -14.67
N ALA A 110 0.82 -13.24 -13.81
CA ALA A 110 0.61 -14.10 -12.66
C ALA A 110 0.44 -15.58 -13.10
N GLY A 111 1.02 -16.51 -12.35
CA GLY A 111 1.01 -17.92 -12.71
C GLY A 111 1.99 -18.38 -13.81
N SER A 112 2.71 -17.46 -14.46
CA SER A 112 3.68 -17.81 -15.52
C SER A 112 4.96 -18.50 -15.02
N GLY A 113 5.22 -18.52 -13.70
CA GLY A 113 6.42 -19.14 -13.11
C GLY A 113 7.52 -18.16 -12.70
N LYS A 114 7.21 -16.86 -12.46
CA LYS A 114 8.19 -15.86 -12.00
C LYS A 114 9.04 -16.35 -10.83
N SER A 115 8.40 -16.76 -9.73
CA SER A 115 9.10 -17.22 -8.53
C SER A 115 9.91 -18.49 -8.78
N THR A 116 9.46 -19.35 -9.70
CA THR A 116 10.23 -20.54 -10.13
C THR A 116 11.50 -20.12 -10.86
N TRP A 117 11.38 -19.16 -11.80
CA TRP A 117 12.55 -18.64 -12.51
C TRP A 117 13.54 -17.93 -11.58
N ILE A 118 13.05 -17.05 -10.65
CA ILE A 118 13.91 -16.40 -9.66
C ILE A 118 14.67 -17.44 -8.84
N SER A 119 13.97 -18.45 -8.30
CA SER A 119 14.62 -19.53 -7.54
C SER A 119 15.65 -20.30 -8.38
N ALA A 120 15.33 -20.63 -9.63
CA ALA A 120 16.22 -21.34 -10.54
C ALA A 120 17.48 -20.52 -10.89
N PHE A 121 17.31 -19.21 -11.15
CA PHE A 121 18.42 -18.29 -11.38
C PHE A 121 19.34 -18.20 -10.15
N LEU A 122 18.77 -18.08 -8.95
CA LEU A 122 19.52 -18.06 -7.71
C LEU A 122 20.26 -19.38 -7.45
N LEU A 123 19.63 -20.53 -7.73
CA LEU A 123 20.29 -21.84 -7.60
C LEU A 123 21.48 -21.97 -8.56
N ALA A 124 21.32 -21.55 -9.82
CA ALA A 124 22.42 -21.57 -10.79
C ALA A 124 23.56 -20.63 -10.35
N ALA A 125 23.25 -19.43 -9.84
CA ALA A 125 24.24 -18.52 -9.30
C ALA A 125 24.95 -19.09 -8.05
N CYS A 126 24.20 -19.69 -7.12
CA CYS A 126 24.76 -20.34 -5.93
C CYS A 126 25.68 -21.51 -6.28
N GLU A 127 25.32 -22.28 -7.31
CA GLU A 127 26.17 -23.37 -7.81
C GLU A 127 27.54 -22.87 -8.31
N LEU A 128 27.56 -21.78 -9.09
CA LEU A 128 28.80 -21.11 -9.51
C LEU A 128 29.66 -20.73 -8.29
N ARG A 129 29.03 -20.13 -7.28
CA ARG A 129 29.74 -19.70 -6.07
C ARG A 129 30.32 -20.86 -5.28
N LEU A 130 29.60 -21.95 -5.12
CA LEU A 130 30.05 -23.14 -4.39
C LEU A 130 31.15 -23.87 -5.13
N ASN A 131 31.16 -23.84 -6.46
CA ASN A 131 32.20 -24.40 -7.31
C ASN A 131 33.43 -23.49 -7.47
N ASN A 132 33.45 -22.32 -6.81
CA ASN A 132 34.48 -21.28 -6.96
C ASN A 132 34.73 -20.90 -8.43
N ASP A 133 33.64 -20.84 -9.22
CA ASP A 133 33.71 -20.41 -10.62
C ASP A 133 34.08 -18.91 -10.67
N PRO A 134 35.04 -18.49 -11.52
CA PRO A 134 35.41 -17.07 -11.65
C PRO A 134 34.25 -16.15 -12.01
N LEU A 135 33.20 -16.66 -12.64
CA LEU A 135 32.01 -15.89 -12.97
C LEU A 135 31.09 -15.62 -11.75
N ALA A 136 31.27 -16.33 -10.64
CA ALA A 136 30.39 -16.22 -9.47
C ALA A 136 30.22 -14.78 -8.99
N ASP A 137 31.29 -13.99 -8.98
CA ASP A 137 31.26 -12.62 -8.45
C ASP A 137 30.31 -11.69 -9.24
N VAL A 138 30.13 -11.99 -10.55
CA VAL A 138 29.20 -11.25 -11.43
C VAL A 138 27.74 -11.58 -11.15
N PHE A 139 27.48 -12.75 -10.54
CA PHE A 139 26.14 -13.28 -10.26
C PHE A 139 25.69 -13.11 -8.81
N SER A 140 26.39 -12.31 -8.00
CA SER A 140 25.87 -11.95 -6.68
C SER A 140 24.56 -11.14 -6.80
N VAL A 141 23.60 -11.37 -5.91
CA VAL A 141 22.23 -10.83 -6.04
C VAL A 141 21.81 -10.05 -4.81
N LEU A 142 21.17 -8.90 -5.04
CA LEU A 142 20.30 -8.22 -4.06
C LEU A 142 18.84 -8.45 -4.48
N LEU A 143 18.14 -9.28 -3.72
CA LEU A 143 16.74 -9.63 -3.97
C LEU A 143 15.81 -8.78 -3.11
N VAL A 144 14.93 -8.01 -3.75
CA VAL A 144 13.95 -7.13 -3.10
C VAL A 144 12.56 -7.75 -3.21
N LEU A 145 11.95 -8.06 -2.07
CA LEU A 145 10.69 -8.78 -1.95
C LEU A 145 9.65 -7.92 -1.22
N GLN A 146 8.36 -8.15 -1.46
CA GLN A 146 7.32 -7.50 -0.66
C GLN A 146 7.37 -7.96 0.80
N LYS A 147 7.50 -9.27 1.01
CA LYS A 147 7.58 -9.89 2.33
C LYS A 147 8.89 -10.66 2.46
N ILE A 148 9.60 -10.45 3.56
CA ILE A 148 10.88 -11.12 3.80
C ILE A 148 10.71 -12.63 4.05
N GLU A 149 9.54 -13.07 4.49
CA GLU A 149 9.21 -14.48 4.68
C GLU A 149 9.34 -15.28 3.39
N SER A 150 9.09 -14.67 2.23
CA SER A 150 9.27 -15.30 0.92
C SER A 150 10.74 -15.70 0.68
N LEU A 151 11.70 -14.98 1.28
CA LEU A 151 13.12 -15.33 1.19
C LEU A 151 13.45 -16.58 2.00
N ASN A 152 12.75 -16.87 3.08
CA ASN A 152 12.96 -18.09 3.84
C ASN A 152 12.70 -19.33 2.98
N GLY A 153 11.63 -19.32 2.17
CA GLY A 153 11.36 -20.40 1.23
C GLY A 153 12.45 -20.56 0.15
N ILE A 154 13.05 -19.47 -0.31
CA ILE A 154 14.20 -19.52 -1.22
C ILE A 154 15.42 -20.09 -0.52
N ARG A 155 15.72 -19.63 0.70
CA ARG A 155 16.83 -20.15 1.52
C ARG A 155 16.68 -21.65 1.77
N ASP A 156 15.47 -22.09 2.13
CA ASP A 156 15.20 -23.51 2.37
C ASP A 156 15.35 -24.33 1.09
N THR A 157 14.95 -23.79 -0.06
CA THR A 157 15.18 -24.43 -1.38
C THR A 157 16.67 -24.54 -1.69
N VAL A 158 17.45 -23.48 -1.45
CA VAL A 158 18.91 -23.50 -1.63
C VAL A 158 19.56 -24.50 -0.67
N ALA A 159 19.17 -24.53 0.60
CA ALA A 159 19.69 -25.48 1.59
C ALA A 159 19.34 -26.95 1.23
N ALA A 160 18.16 -27.20 0.67
CA ALA A 160 17.77 -28.53 0.20
C ALA A 160 18.63 -29.00 -0.99
N CYS A 161 18.99 -28.10 -1.92
CA CYS A 161 19.85 -28.40 -3.05
C CYS A 161 21.33 -28.46 -2.66
N PHE A 162 21.76 -27.70 -1.67
CA PHE A 162 23.14 -27.57 -1.23
C PHE A 162 23.25 -27.69 0.30
N PRO A 163 23.17 -28.90 0.89
CA PRO A 163 23.09 -29.10 2.35
C PRO A 163 24.28 -28.55 3.14
N ASN A 164 25.46 -28.47 2.51
CA ASN A 164 26.70 -27.97 3.14
C ASN A 164 27.02 -26.53 2.77
N ALA A 165 26.05 -25.76 2.24
CA ALA A 165 26.27 -24.39 1.84
C ALA A 165 26.57 -23.48 3.08
N PRO A 166 27.53 -22.55 2.96
CA PRO A 166 27.80 -21.60 4.02
C PRO A 166 26.61 -20.68 4.26
N GLU A 167 26.43 -20.24 5.49
CA GLU A 167 25.33 -19.34 5.88
C GLU A 167 25.34 -18.01 5.11
N THR A 168 26.51 -17.57 4.65
CA THR A 168 26.68 -16.38 3.82
C THR A 168 26.15 -16.54 2.39
N LEU A 169 25.77 -17.74 1.97
CA LEU A 169 25.27 -17.96 0.62
C LEU A 169 23.94 -17.25 0.37
N VAL A 170 22.99 -17.33 1.32
CA VAL A 170 21.68 -16.64 1.26
C VAL A 170 21.37 -16.01 2.61
N VAL A 171 21.38 -14.69 2.68
CA VAL A 171 21.19 -13.94 3.93
C VAL A 171 19.96 -13.04 3.86
N PRO A 172 18.97 -13.22 4.74
CA PRO A 172 17.85 -12.28 4.88
C PRO A 172 18.29 -11.08 5.75
N LEU A 173 18.30 -9.89 5.18
CA LEU A 173 18.53 -8.67 5.96
C LEU A 173 17.25 -8.23 6.65
N GLN A 174 17.03 -8.74 7.83
CA GLN A 174 15.90 -8.37 8.67
C GLN A 174 16.27 -7.26 9.66
N GLY A 175 15.34 -6.30 9.87
CA GLY A 175 15.37 -5.37 10.97
C GLY A 175 14.57 -5.91 12.16
N TRP A 176 14.68 -5.23 13.30
CA TRP A 176 13.72 -5.47 14.36
C TRP A 176 12.34 -4.93 13.94
N THR A 177 11.31 -5.73 14.06
CA THR A 177 9.90 -5.38 13.94
C THR A 177 9.12 -6.25 14.92
N ALA A 178 7.91 -5.84 15.30
CA ALA A 178 7.04 -6.68 16.11
C ALA A 178 6.78 -8.05 15.44
N ALA A 179 6.67 -8.07 14.11
CA ALA A 179 6.53 -9.31 13.34
C ALA A 179 7.79 -10.18 13.44
N SER A 180 9.02 -9.62 13.29
CA SER A 180 10.25 -10.38 13.42
C SER A 180 10.46 -10.91 14.85
N GLN A 181 10.01 -10.18 15.87
CA GLN A 181 10.02 -10.66 17.24
C GLN A 181 9.03 -11.81 17.45
N LYS A 182 7.81 -11.70 16.93
CA LYS A 182 6.79 -12.77 16.95
C LYS A 182 7.28 -14.03 16.22
N ALA A 183 7.99 -13.86 15.11
CA ALA A 183 8.60 -14.95 14.35
C ALA A 183 9.87 -15.56 15.00
N GLY A 184 10.30 -15.05 16.16
CA GLY A 184 11.44 -15.61 16.92
C GLY A 184 12.83 -15.10 16.51
N PHE A 185 12.94 -14.20 15.53
CA PHE A 185 14.23 -13.60 15.13
C PHE A 185 14.81 -12.68 16.21
N CYS A 186 13.98 -11.98 16.97
CA CYS A 186 14.36 -11.27 18.17
C CYS A 186 13.83 -12.02 19.40
N LYS A 187 14.72 -12.50 20.25
CA LYS A 187 14.37 -13.26 21.47
C LYS A 187 14.05 -12.38 22.67
N ASN A 188 14.38 -11.09 22.61
CA ASN A 188 14.12 -10.16 23.68
C ASN A 188 12.69 -9.62 23.63
N LYS A 189 11.78 -10.22 24.40
CA LYS A 189 10.37 -9.83 24.48
C LYS A 189 10.13 -8.48 25.17
N GLN A 190 11.13 -7.91 25.85
CA GLN A 190 11.00 -6.61 26.54
C GLN A 190 11.20 -5.43 25.60
N VAL A 191 11.76 -5.68 24.39
CA VAL A 191 11.93 -4.65 23.38
C VAL A 191 10.59 -4.46 22.65
N THR A 192 10.03 -3.29 22.75
CA THR A 192 8.76 -2.92 22.08
C THR A 192 8.94 -1.93 20.93
N SER A 193 10.18 -1.39 20.77
CA SER A 193 10.55 -0.53 19.66
C SER A 193 11.99 -0.76 19.23
N PHE A 194 12.33 -0.37 18.01
CA PHE A 194 13.69 -0.46 17.51
C PHE A 194 14.69 0.35 18.35
N ASP A 195 14.27 1.51 18.85
CA ASP A 195 15.11 2.39 19.68
C ASP A 195 15.52 1.74 21.01
N GLN A 196 14.70 0.81 21.50
CA GLN A 196 14.99 0.01 22.70
C GLN A 196 15.95 -1.14 22.43
N CYS A 197 16.12 -1.52 21.15
CA CYS A 197 17.04 -2.59 20.75
C CYS A 197 18.50 -2.10 20.85
N ARG A 198 19.02 -2.02 22.07
CA ARG A 198 20.43 -1.68 22.35
C ARG A 198 21.29 -2.90 22.10
N LYS A 199 21.96 -2.93 20.96
CA LYS A 199 22.80 -4.04 20.50
C LYS A 199 23.86 -4.44 21.55
N ASP A 200 24.51 -3.44 22.15
CA ASP A 200 25.66 -3.64 23.03
C ASP A 200 25.29 -4.17 24.42
N ASN A 201 24.02 -4.06 24.83
CA ASN A 201 23.55 -4.46 26.15
C ASN A 201 22.36 -5.44 26.10
N CYS A 202 22.12 -6.08 24.98
CA CYS A 202 21.05 -7.06 24.87
C CYS A 202 21.53 -8.41 25.41
N PRO A 203 20.86 -9.01 26.43
CA PRO A 203 21.26 -10.32 26.98
C PRO A 203 21.16 -11.46 25.96
N TYR A 204 20.47 -11.24 24.83
CA TYR A 204 20.30 -12.19 23.74
C TYR A 204 21.15 -11.86 22.51
N ALA A 205 22.10 -10.91 22.60
CA ALA A 205 22.89 -10.45 21.45
C ALA A 205 23.56 -11.59 20.69
N ALA A 206 24.18 -12.53 21.40
CA ALA A 206 24.88 -13.68 20.82
C ALA A 206 23.98 -14.65 20.05
N SER A 207 22.67 -14.67 20.33
CA SER A 207 21.69 -15.55 19.67
C SER A 207 20.63 -14.77 18.89
N CYS A 208 20.88 -13.51 18.59
CA CYS A 208 19.95 -12.63 17.91
C CYS A 208 20.16 -12.73 16.38
N ASP A 209 19.20 -13.30 15.66
CA ASP A 209 19.26 -13.43 14.21
C ASP A 209 19.28 -12.09 13.50
N VAL A 210 18.58 -11.05 14.03
CA VAL A 210 18.62 -9.69 13.46
C VAL A 210 20.04 -9.13 13.46
N LEU A 211 20.81 -9.34 14.54
CA LEU A 211 22.20 -8.88 14.61
C LEU A 211 23.12 -9.73 13.74
N ARG A 212 22.96 -11.05 13.79
CA ARG A 212 23.74 -12.02 13.03
C ARG A 212 23.60 -11.76 11.53
N PHE A 213 22.40 -11.68 11.00
CA PHE A 213 22.18 -11.40 9.58
C PHE A 213 22.65 -10.00 9.18
N GLY A 214 22.58 -9.01 10.07
CA GLY A 214 23.16 -7.70 9.83
C GLY A 214 24.70 -7.73 9.68
N GLN A 215 25.39 -8.61 10.42
CA GLN A 215 26.84 -8.82 10.31
C GLN A 215 27.21 -9.57 9.02
N LEU A 216 26.40 -10.55 8.63
CA LEU A 216 26.64 -11.36 7.44
C LEU A 216 26.29 -10.64 6.12
N ALA A 217 25.52 -9.55 6.19
CA ALA A 217 24.98 -8.89 4.99
C ALA A 217 26.05 -8.41 4.01
N GLY A 218 27.20 -7.92 4.51
CA GLY A 218 28.33 -7.51 3.67
C GLY A 218 28.95 -8.66 2.87
N GLN A 219 28.98 -9.85 3.45
CA GLN A 219 29.58 -11.05 2.85
C GLN A 219 28.57 -11.92 2.09
N ALA A 220 27.27 -11.57 2.16
CA ALA A 220 26.21 -12.36 1.54
C ALA A 220 26.37 -12.42 0.02
N PHE A 221 26.29 -13.62 -0.55
CA PHE A 221 26.26 -13.79 -2.00
C PHE A 221 24.87 -13.43 -2.55
N VAL A 222 23.81 -13.99 -1.97
CA VAL A 222 22.42 -13.54 -2.19
C VAL A 222 21.96 -12.82 -0.92
N LEU A 223 21.70 -11.54 -1.05
CA LEU A 223 21.17 -10.71 0.03
C LEU A 223 19.70 -10.40 -0.25
N GLY A 224 18.81 -10.74 0.68
CA GLY A 224 17.38 -10.45 0.55
C GLY A 224 16.94 -9.31 1.47
N VAL A 225 16.12 -8.40 0.95
CA VAL A 225 15.54 -7.29 1.72
C VAL A 225 14.06 -7.11 1.37
N SER A 226 13.27 -6.56 2.30
CA SER A 226 11.91 -6.14 1.96
C SER A 226 11.92 -4.82 1.17
N GLN A 227 10.87 -4.58 0.36
CA GLN A 227 10.71 -3.31 -0.37
C GLN A 227 10.71 -2.10 0.58
N ALA A 228 10.04 -2.20 1.72
CA ALA A 228 10.03 -1.16 2.74
C ALA A 228 11.45 -0.87 3.28
N ARG A 229 12.26 -1.90 3.50
CA ARG A 229 13.65 -1.74 3.92
C ARG A 229 14.51 -1.13 2.83
N PHE A 230 14.33 -1.56 1.58
CA PHE A 230 15.01 -1.00 0.42
C PHE A 230 14.72 0.51 0.27
N ASP A 231 13.45 0.91 0.36
CA ASP A 231 13.06 2.33 0.27
C ASP A 231 13.64 3.19 1.40
N LEU A 232 13.66 2.65 2.62
CA LEU A 232 14.28 3.30 3.77
C LEU A 232 15.78 3.53 3.55
N LEU A 233 16.50 2.52 3.05
CA LEU A 233 17.93 2.61 2.77
C LEU A 233 18.23 3.59 1.63
N ARG A 234 17.37 3.61 0.60
CA ARG A 234 17.42 4.58 -0.49
C ARG A 234 17.26 6.01 0.03
N LYS A 235 16.24 6.29 0.82
CA LYS A 235 16.01 7.60 1.45
C LYS A 235 17.15 8.01 2.39
N GLY A 236 17.83 7.06 2.99
CA GLY A 236 18.96 7.27 3.87
C GLY A 236 20.32 7.36 3.17
N ASN A 237 20.38 7.31 1.85
CA ASN A 237 21.62 7.25 1.06
C ASN A 237 22.57 6.12 1.53
N ALA A 238 22.01 4.95 1.82
CA ALA A 238 22.73 3.81 2.37
C ALA A 238 22.63 2.55 1.50
N LEU A 239 22.17 2.69 0.25
CA LEU A 239 22.06 1.56 -0.69
C LEU A 239 23.42 1.05 -1.13
N ASP A 240 24.43 1.91 -1.30
CA ASP A 240 25.74 1.52 -1.83
C ASP A 240 26.36 0.36 -1.04
N GLY A 241 26.18 0.33 0.28
CA GLY A 241 26.64 -0.79 1.11
C GLY A 241 25.94 -2.12 0.87
N LEU A 242 24.81 -2.12 0.12
CA LEU A 242 24.09 -3.34 -0.25
C LEU A 242 24.31 -3.72 -1.72
N LEU A 243 24.65 -2.76 -2.57
CA LEU A 243 24.83 -2.99 -4.01
C LEU A 243 26.13 -3.76 -4.31
N TYR A 244 27.08 -3.78 -3.38
CA TYR A 244 28.33 -4.50 -3.54
C TYR A 244 28.49 -5.57 -2.44
N GLN A 245 29.11 -6.69 -2.78
CA GLN A 245 29.36 -7.78 -1.83
C GLN A 245 30.56 -7.45 -0.93
N ASP A 246 31.60 -6.87 -1.49
CA ASP A 246 32.81 -6.36 -0.82
C ASP A 246 33.37 -5.16 -1.57
N GLU A 247 34.49 -4.60 -1.08
CA GLU A 247 35.10 -3.39 -1.66
C GLU A 247 35.61 -3.55 -3.09
N ASN A 248 35.87 -4.79 -3.53
CA ASN A 248 36.45 -5.13 -4.83
C ASN A 248 35.48 -5.90 -5.73
N ALA A 249 34.26 -6.21 -5.25
CA ALA A 249 33.31 -7.03 -5.96
C ALA A 249 32.60 -6.24 -7.09
N HIS A 250 32.16 -7.00 -8.09
CA HIS A 250 31.18 -6.50 -9.03
C HIS A 250 29.86 -6.13 -8.34
N PRO A 251 29.13 -5.12 -8.85
CA PRO A 251 27.83 -4.75 -8.28
C PRO A 251 26.85 -5.92 -8.39
N ARG A 252 26.08 -6.15 -7.33
CA ARG A 252 25.03 -7.18 -7.31
C ARG A 252 24.00 -6.94 -8.39
N ILE A 253 23.48 -8.02 -8.95
CA ILE A 253 22.25 -7.97 -9.76
C ILE A 253 21.09 -7.64 -8.80
N LEU A 254 20.36 -6.58 -9.08
CA LEU A 254 19.23 -6.14 -8.27
C LEU A 254 17.93 -6.69 -8.86
N ILE A 255 17.27 -7.60 -8.14
CA ILE A 255 16.04 -8.25 -8.59
C ILE A 255 14.88 -7.81 -7.70
N PHE A 256 13.84 -7.23 -8.31
CA PHE A 256 12.56 -6.93 -7.67
C PHE A 256 11.54 -7.99 -8.08
N ASP A 257 10.99 -8.74 -7.12
CA ASP A 257 9.97 -9.77 -7.38
C ASP A 257 8.60 -9.16 -7.76
N GLU A 258 8.36 -7.91 -7.41
CA GLU A 258 7.18 -7.13 -7.82
C GLU A 258 7.54 -5.65 -7.97
N LYS A 259 6.63 -4.87 -8.56
CA LYS A 259 6.78 -3.42 -8.69
C LYS A 259 7.10 -2.77 -7.34
N PHE A 260 8.06 -1.85 -7.34
CA PHE A 260 8.41 -1.01 -6.20
C PHE A 260 8.13 0.47 -6.49
N GLU A 261 8.24 1.32 -5.49
CA GLU A 261 8.11 2.77 -5.68
C GLU A 261 9.39 3.34 -6.34
N PHE A 262 9.28 3.81 -7.59
CA PHE A 262 10.43 4.26 -8.37
C PHE A 262 11.04 5.58 -7.89
N ALA A 263 10.30 6.39 -7.12
CA ALA A 263 10.80 7.63 -6.56
C ALA A 263 10.54 7.70 -5.05
N PRO A 264 11.50 8.15 -4.25
CA PRO A 264 11.23 8.53 -2.86
C PRO A 264 10.23 9.68 -2.82
N ILE A 265 9.18 9.50 -2.03
CA ILE A 265 8.17 10.52 -1.76
C ILE A 265 8.27 10.88 -0.28
N TYR A 266 8.34 12.18 -0.03
CA TYR A 266 8.43 12.77 1.31
C TYR A 266 7.16 13.57 1.58
N ARG A 267 6.55 13.39 2.76
CA ARG A 267 5.27 13.99 3.11
C ARG A 267 5.38 14.81 4.37
N LEU A 268 4.86 16.03 4.35
CA LEU A 268 4.73 16.88 5.52
C LEU A 268 3.24 17.14 5.78
N THR A 269 2.71 16.48 6.77
CA THR A 269 1.34 16.65 7.30
C THR A 269 1.41 17.38 8.64
N GLN A 270 0.26 17.79 9.17
CA GLN A 270 0.19 18.35 10.53
C GLN A 270 0.74 17.35 11.56
N THR A 271 0.39 16.06 11.43
CA THR A 271 0.86 15.01 12.34
C THR A 271 2.39 14.83 12.28
N THR A 272 2.96 14.77 11.06
CA THR A 272 4.41 14.68 10.87
C THR A 272 5.12 15.92 11.44
N LEU A 273 4.54 17.11 11.22
CA LEU A 273 5.05 18.37 11.74
C LEU A 273 5.05 18.41 13.27
N ASP A 274 3.97 17.96 13.91
CA ASP A 274 3.87 17.93 15.36
C ASP A 274 4.84 16.92 15.97
N ALA A 275 4.98 15.75 15.39
CA ALA A 275 5.97 14.76 15.78
C ALA A 275 7.41 15.30 15.62
N ALA A 276 7.73 15.91 14.48
CA ALA A 276 9.04 16.53 14.22
C ALA A 276 9.33 17.67 15.21
N SER A 277 8.34 18.52 15.49
CA SER A 277 8.45 19.63 16.44
C SER A 277 8.70 19.12 17.85
N SER A 278 7.96 18.10 18.31
CA SER A 278 8.14 17.49 19.63
C SER A 278 9.54 16.85 19.77
N GLN A 279 10.04 16.23 18.72
CA GLN A 279 11.39 15.67 18.70
C GLN A 279 12.45 16.77 18.73
N LEU A 280 12.27 17.87 18.00
CA LEU A 280 13.17 19.00 18.05
C LEU A 280 13.18 19.64 19.45
N GLU A 281 12.03 19.77 20.10
CA GLU A 281 11.94 20.26 21.50
C GLU A 281 12.67 19.33 22.49
N ARG A 282 12.57 18.01 22.34
CA ARG A 282 13.36 17.07 23.14
C ARG A 282 14.86 17.24 22.91
N LEU A 283 15.31 17.45 21.68
CA LEU A 283 16.70 17.72 21.37
C LEU A 283 17.20 18.99 22.09
N ILE A 284 16.35 20.02 22.13
CA ILE A 284 16.69 21.28 22.79
C ILE A 284 16.71 21.16 24.33
N THR A 285 15.80 20.37 24.92
CA THR A 285 15.56 20.36 26.38
C THR A 285 16.20 19.21 27.14
N GLN A 286 16.36 18.03 26.55
CA GLN A 286 16.68 16.79 27.28
C GLN A 286 18.11 16.27 27.10
N ARG A 287 18.98 16.92 26.30
CA ARG A 287 20.30 16.39 26.01
C ARG A 287 21.44 17.17 26.61
N ASP A 288 22.64 16.58 26.47
CA ASP A 288 23.87 17.09 27.05
C ASP A 288 24.05 18.59 26.82
N LEU A 289 24.54 19.30 27.82
CA LEU A 289 24.76 20.75 27.78
C LEU A 289 25.50 21.21 26.51
N LYS A 290 26.34 20.35 25.94
CA LYS A 290 27.10 20.65 24.74
C LYS A 290 26.20 20.79 23.50
N ASP A 291 25.29 19.85 23.29
CA ASP A 291 24.35 19.85 22.14
C ASP A 291 23.31 20.96 22.30
N ARG A 292 22.78 21.16 23.49
CA ARG A 292 21.84 22.23 23.82
C ARG A 292 22.43 23.61 23.50
N ARG A 293 23.68 23.84 23.85
CA ARG A 293 24.37 25.10 23.48
C ARG A 293 24.47 25.34 21.99
N VAL A 294 24.57 24.29 21.14
CA VAL A 294 24.58 24.44 19.69
C VAL A 294 23.22 24.95 19.21
N PHE A 295 22.13 24.34 19.67
CA PHE A 295 20.77 24.78 19.30
C PHE A 295 20.48 26.20 19.77
N GLU A 296 20.86 26.56 21.00
CA GLU A 296 20.69 27.88 21.57
C GLU A 296 21.50 28.94 20.82
N LYS A 297 22.78 28.67 20.55
CA LYS A 297 23.68 29.56 19.82
C LYS A 297 23.17 29.82 18.40
N GLN A 298 22.73 28.79 17.70
CA GLN A 298 22.20 28.88 16.33
C GLN A 298 20.72 29.29 16.31
N ARG A 299 20.07 29.42 17.47
CA ARG A 299 18.64 29.77 17.59
C ARG A 299 17.74 28.84 16.80
N TRP A 300 18.06 27.52 16.73
CA TRP A 300 17.23 26.54 16.08
C TRP A 300 16.05 26.17 16.98
N THR A 301 14.87 26.46 16.52
CA THR A 301 13.60 26.24 17.23
C THR A 301 12.59 25.56 16.35
N THR A 302 11.49 25.09 16.93
CA THR A 302 10.36 24.48 16.17
C THR A 302 9.77 25.42 15.14
N THR A 303 10.00 26.75 15.25
CA THR A 303 9.56 27.74 14.28
C THR A 303 10.15 27.49 12.88
N LEU A 304 11.37 26.95 12.78
CA LEU A 304 12.01 26.57 11.52
C LEU A 304 11.19 25.55 10.72
N LEU A 305 10.43 24.71 11.42
CA LEU A 305 9.56 23.70 10.80
C LEU A 305 8.12 24.22 10.62
N ARG A 306 7.57 24.90 11.63
CA ARG A 306 6.16 25.30 11.68
C ARG A 306 5.84 26.48 10.75
N ARG A 307 6.72 27.48 10.68
CA ARG A 307 6.47 28.69 9.88
C ARG A 307 6.29 28.41 8.40
N PRO A 308 7.18 27.66 7.71
CA PRO A 308 6.98 27.34 6.29
C PRO A 308 5.65 26.66 6.02
N PHE A 309 5.26 25.70 6.88
CA PHE A 309 4.01 24.97 6.74
C PHE A 309 2.78 25.88 6.90
N SER A 310 2.77 26.74 7.92
CA SER A 310 1.66 27.66 8.18
C SER A 310 1.49 28.69 7.08
N LEU A 311 2.61 29.29 6.63
CA LEU A 311 2.58 30.28 5.53
C LEU A 311 2.04 29.68 4.23
N LEU A 312 2.45 28.46 3.89
CA LEU A 312 1.94 27.79 2.69
C LEU A 312 0.46 27.45 2.82
N ARG A 313 0.02 27.00 3.99
CA ARG A 313 -1.40 26.72 4.24
C ARG A 313 -2.27 27.96 4.04
N GLU A 314 -1.81 29.12 4.45
CA GLU A 314 -2.49 30.40 4.24
C GLU A 314 -2.50 30.83 2.76
N ARG A 315 -1.38 30.67 2.04
CA ARG A 315 -1.24 31.02 0.62
C ARG A 315 -2.06 30.11 -0.32
N THR A 316 -2.57 28.98 0.16
CA THR A 316 -3.36 28.03 -0.65
C THR A 316 -4.86 28.29 -0.62
N CYS A 317 -5.29 29.48 -0.20
CA CYS A 317 -6.67 29.96 -0.27
C CYS A 317 -6.80 31.05 -1.34
N ILE A 318 -7.85 31.00 -2.13
CA ILE A 318 -8.23 32.06 -3.09
C ILE A 318 -9.32 32.93 -2.46
N GLU A 319 -9.17 34.24 -2.52
CA GLU A 319 -10.28 35.15 -2.18
C GLU A 319 -11.31 35.11 -3.32
N LEU A 320 -12.54 34.72 -3.00
CA LEU A 320 -13.63 34.58 -3.95
C LEU A 320 -14.33 35.89 -4.25
N ASP A 321 -14.26 36.83 -3.29
CA ASP A 321 -14.97 38.10 -3.35
C ASP A 321 -14.26 39.16 -2.46
N GLU A 322 -13.88 40.26 -3.04
CA GLU A 322 -13.19 41.36 -2.34
C GLU A 322 -14.07 42.00 -1.23
N THR A 323 -15.39 41.94 -1.38
CA THR A 323 -16.32 42.54 -0.44
C THR A 323 -16.63 41.66 0.76
N THR A 324 -16.82 40.38 0.55
CA THR A 324 -17.15 39.40 1.61
C THR A 324 -15.95 38.75 2.27
N LYS A 325 -14.75 38.94 1.68
CA LYS A 325 -13.50 38.20 2.06
C LYS A 325 -13.69 36.70 2.15
N ALA A 326 -14.67 36.15 1.43
CA ALA A 326 -14.89 34.73 1.36
C ALA A 326 -13.68 34.05 0.68
N LYS A 327 -13.10 33.07 1.36
CA LYS A 327 -11.96 32.32 0.84
C LYS A 327 -12.41 30.93 0.43
N ALA A 328 -11.99 30.49 -0.74
CA ALA A 328 -12.09 29.09 -1.14
C ALA A 328 -10.73 28.39 -1.05
N ASP A 329 -10.74 27.18 -0.57
CA ASP A 329 -9.56 26.36 -0.54
C ASP A 329 -9.23 25.83 -1.94
N ILE A 330 -7.98 26.02 -2.39
CA ILE A 330 -7.47 25.32 -3.56
C ILE A 330 -7.18 23.86 -3.13
N PRO A 331 -7.75 22.84 -3.79
CA PRO A 331 -7.63 21.47 -3.32
C PRO A 331 -6.23 20.87 -3.55
N TYR A 332 -5.47 21.37 -4.52
CA TYR A 332 -4.07 20.98 -4.78
C TYR A 332 -3.39 21.95 -5.73
N GLY A 333 -2.07 21.97 -5.72
CA GLY A 333 -1.27 22.80 -6.61
C GLY A 333 0.21 22.74 -6.27
N LEU A 334 1.01 23.49 -7.03
CA LEU A 334 2.41 23.64 -6.74
C LEU A 334 2.62 24.74 -5.71
N CYS A 335 3.58 24.53 -4.83
CA CYS A 335 3.98 25.49 -3.81
C CYS A 335 5.51 25.57 -3.70
N SER A 336 6.02 26.75 -3.37
CA SER A 336 7.45 27.01 -3.23
C SER A 336 7.67 28.09 -2.17
N MET A 337 8.84 28.07 -1.56
CA MET A 337 9.39 29.14 -0.73
C MET A 337 10.76 29.58 -1.26
N ALA A 338 10.98 29.45 -2.57
CA ALA A 338 12.21 29.90 -3.19
C ALA A 338 12.42 31.43 -3.10
N ASP A 339 11.32 32.17 -2.89
CA ASP A 339 11.28 33.63 -2.64
C ASP A 339 11.45 34.03 -1.17
N ALA A 340 11.57 33.07 -0.23
CA ALA A 340 11.77 33.37 1.18
C ALA A 340 13.08 34.09 1.46
N ASP A 341 13.16 34.79 2.60
CA ASP A 341 14.33 35.52 3.06
C ASP A 341 15.60 34.63 3.03
N SER A 342 16.69 35.18 2.49
CA SER A 342 17.98 34.48 2.39
C SER A 342 18.51 34.05 3.76
N THR A 343 18.30 34.85 4.79
CA THR A 343 18.71 34.56 6.17
C THR A 343 17.95 33.35 6.74
N GLU A 344 16.65 33.24 6.42
CA GLU A 344 15.82 32.11 6.84
C GLU A 344 16.27 30.82 6.14
N LYS A 345 16.52 30.87 4.83
CA LYS A 345 17.05 29.74 4.06
C LYS A 345 18.41 29.27 4.57
N GLU A 346 19.34 30.21 4.79
CA GLU A 346 20.68 29.90 5.28
C GLU A 346 20.62 29.21 6.66
N ARG A 347 19.80 29.76 7.56
CA ARG A 347 19.60 29.22 8.89
C ARG A 347 19.00 27.81 8.87
N PHE A 348 18.03 27.57 7.98
CA PHE A 348 17.48 26.25 7.78
C PHE A 348 18.52 25.30 7.15
N GLY A 349 19.30 25.76 6.20
CA GLY A 349 20.41 25.01 5.60
C GLY A 349 21.43 24.55 6.65
N GLN A 350 21.86 25.45 7.54
CA GLN A 350 22.78 25.12 8.65
C GLN A 350 22.18 24.06 9.60
N PHE A 351 20.88 24.14 9.90
CA PHE A 351 20.17 23.13 10.69
C PHE A 351 20.13 21.77 10.00
N ARG A 352 19.78 21.74 8.71
CA ARG A 352 19.78 20.51 7.88
C ARG A 352 21.19 19.88 7.86
N ASP A 353 22.22 20.67 7.61
CA ASP A 353 23.61 20.20 7.51
C ASP A 353 24.12 19.66 8.85
N TYR A 354 23.72 20.29 9.96
CA TYR A 354 24.00 19.76 11.30
C TYR A 354 23.36 18.38 11.48
N LEU A 355 22.09 18.21 11.13
CA LEU A 355 21.40 16.92 11.23
C LEU A 355 21.98 15.85 10.30
N ASN A 356 22.54 16.25 9.16
CA ASN A 356 23.23 15.35 8.22
C ASN A 356 24.65 14.97 8.70
N GLY A 357 25.28 15.81 9.48
CA GLY A 357 26.63 15.66 10.03
C GLY A 357 26.67 15.20 11.49
N SER A 358 27.14 16.09 12.36
CA SER A 358 27.35 15.79 13.79
C SER A 358 26.06 15.49 14.57
N GLY A 359 24.93 16.03 14.11
CA GLY A 359 23.60 15.80 14.67
C GLY A 359 22.88 14.55 14.11
N ARG A 360 23.55 13.69 13.36
CA ARG A 360 22.93 12.53 12.70
C ARG A 360 22.25 11.56 13.67
N ALA A 361 22.75 11.45 14.91
CA ALA A 361 22.15 10.62 15.95
C ALA A 361 20.75 11.11 16.40
N PHE A 362 20.35 12.32 16.01
CA PHE A 362 19.07 12.95 16.36
C PHE A 362 18.03 12.82 15.24
N ARG A 363 18.40 12.28 14.09
CA ARG A 363 17.46 12.09 12.97
C ARG A 363 16.47 10.98 13.31
N THR A 364 15.25 11.40 13.55
CA THR A 364 14.11 10.50 13.61
C THR A 364 13.38 10.55 12.26
N PRO A 365 12.56 9.56 11.91
CA PRO A 365 11.86 9.55 10.65
C PRO A 365 11.02 10.82 10.41
N ALA A 366 10.22 11.25 11.40
CA ALA A 366 9.37 12.44 11.26
C ALA A 366 10.19 13.73 11.08
N LEU A 367 11.27 13.91 11.87
CA LEU A 367 12.15 15.08 11.72
C LEU A 367 12.88 15.07 10.38
N SER A 368 13.37 13.90 9.94
CA SER A 368 14.04 13.75 8.66
C SER A 368 13.11 14.07 7.50
N GLU A 369 11.88 13.58 7.54
CA GLU A 369 10.88 13.81 6.50
C GLU A 369 10.45 15.29 6.45
N ALA A 370 10.22 15.91 7.61
CA ALA A 370 9.89 17.34 7.70
C ALA A 370 11.03 18.22 7.15
N VAL A 371 12.28 17.94 7.54
CA VAL A 371 13.46 18.68 7.07
C VAL A 371 13.62 18.53 5.56
N GLU A 372 13.45 17.32 5.03
CA GLU A 372 13.58 17.06 3.60
C GLU A 372 12.53 17.82 2.76
N VAL A 373 11.26 17.81 3.20
CA VAL A 373 10.19 18.54 2.50
C VAL A 373 10.43 20.04 2.53
N ILE A 374 10.82 20.60 3.69
CA ILE A 374 11.07 22.04 3.83
C ILE A 374 12.30 22.46 3.02
N ASP A 375 13.36 21.66 2.99
CA ASP A 375 14.53 21.91 2.17
C ASP A 375 14.16 21.96 0.67
N ARG A 376 13.30 21.06 0.21
CA ARG A 376 12.78 21.06 -1.17
C ARG A 376 11.92 22.29 -1.46
N LEU A 377 11.12 22.74 -0.51
CA LEU A 377 10.35 23.97 -0.65
C LEU A 377 11.23 25.19 -0.84
N TYR A 378 12.35 25.27 -0.14
CA TYR A 378 13.32 26.37 -0.29
C TYR A 378 14.13 26.29 -1.59
N ARG A 379 14.31 25.10 -2.14
CA ARG A 379 15.07 24.90 -3.39
C ARG A 379 14.20 24.93 -4.65
N GLY A 380 12.91 24.74 -4.52
CA GLY A 380 12.04 24.67 -5.68
C GLY A 380 10.58 24.43 -5.33
N GLU A 381 9.87 23.78 -6.22
CA GLU A 381 8.44 23.52 -6.09
C GLU A 381 8.16 22.12 -5.53
N CYS A 382 7.21 22.07 -4.60
CA CYS A 382 6.57 20.88 -4.08
C CYS A 382 5.10 20.86 -4.49
N LEU A 383 4.44 19.73 -4.33
CA LEU A 383 2.99 19.60 -4.47
C LEU A 383 2.34 19.81 -3.11
N PHE A 384 1.28 20.62 -3.02
CA PHE A 384 0.38 20.59 -1.88
C PHE A 384 -0.97 19.97 -2.26
N THR A 385 -1.65 19.38 -1.30
CA THR A 385 -2.99 18.82 -1.47
C THR A 385 -3.84 18.99 -0.21
N LYS A 386 -5.16 19.23 -0.41
CA LYS A 386 -6.20 19.26 0.61
C LYS A 386 -7.28 18.19 0.33
N LEU A 387 -6.98 17.20 -0.51
CA LEU A 387 -7.90 16.08 -0.79
C LEU A 387 -8.07 15.11 0.41
N GLY A 388 -7.71 15.55 1.57
CA GLY A 388 -7.78 14.94 2.89
C GLY A 388 -7.24 15.94 3.90
N ALA A 389 -6.26 15.55 4.70
CA ALA A 389 -5.49 16.50 5.49
C ALA A 389 -4.58 17.33 4.60
N PHE A 390 -4.35 18.60 4.95
CA PHE A 390 -3.37 19.42 4.25
C PHE A 390 -1.99 18.75 4.30
N THR A 391 -1.43 18.45 3.13
CA THR A 391 -0.17 17.74 2.97
C THR A 391 0.70 18.46 1.96
N ILE A 392 1.97 18.61 2.27
CA ILE A 392 3.00 19.07 1.33
C ILE A 392 3.85 17.86 0.94
N LEU A 393 4.13 17.73 -0.34
CA LEU A 393 4.80 16.59 -0.94
C LEU A 393 6.03 17.03 -1.71
N GLY A 394 7.16 16.42 -1.40
CA GLY A 394 8.36 16.45 -2.22
C GLY A 394 8.63 15.06 -2.81
N ALA A 395 9.14 14.98 -4.01
CA ALA A 395 9.55 13.73 -4.62
C ALA A 395 10.86 13.89 -5.39
N ASP A 396 11.63 12.80 -5.46
CA ASP A 396 12.74 12.68 -6.38
C ASP A 396 12.22 12.32 -7.78
N LYS A 397 13.11 12.42 -8.77
CA LYS A 397 12.81 11.87 -10.10
C LYS A 397 12.69 10.35 -9.99
N PRO A 398 11.75 9.74 -10.73
CA PRO A 398 11.66 8.29 -10.78
C PRO A 398 12.96 7.70 -11.30
N GLN A 399 13.45 6.69 -10.61
CA GLN A 399 14.71 6.03 -10.93
C GLN A 399 14.55 4.52 -10.82
N ILE A 400 15.03 3.81 -11.85
CA ILE A 400 15.06 2.36 -11.93
C ILE A 400 16.49 1.81 -11.93
N SER A 401 17.48 2.64 -12.24
CA SER A 401 18.91 2.29 -12.20
C SER A 401 19.51 2.65 -10.84
N PHE A 402 20.32 1.76 -10.29
CA PHE A 402 20.98 1.93 -8.99
C PHE A 402 22.48 1.64 -9.14
N GLY A 403 23.29 2.68 -9.20
CA GLY A 403 24.72 2.56 -9.47
C GLY A 403 24.99 1.81 -10.79
N ASP A 404 25.97 0.93 -10.78
CA ASP A 404 26.35 0.07 -11.91
C ASP A 404 25.63 -1.29 -11.87
N SER A 405 24.62 -1.47 -11.00
CA SER A 405 23.87 -2.72 -10.87
C SER A 405 22.93 -2.94 -12.04
N LEU A 406 22.90 -4.15 -12.61
CA LEU A 406 21.75 -4.55 -13.44
C LEU A 406 20.50 -4.56 -12.56
N THR A 407 19.47 -3.81 -12.93
CA THR A 407 18.17 -3.87 -12.28
C THR A 407 17.20 -4.69 -13.12
N LEU A 408 16.59 -5.72 -12.51
CA LEU A 408 15.56 -6.56 -13.10
C LEU A 408 14.29 -6.45 -12.25
N VAL A 409 13.20 -5.98 -12.85
CA VAL A 409 11.89 -5.83 -12.19
C VAL A 409 10.91 -6.81 -12.77
N PHE A 410 10.35 -7.70 -11.96
CA PHE A 410 9.24 -8.55 -12.32
C PHE A 410 7.92 -7.88 -11.94
N ASP A 411 7.16 -7.42 -12.95
CA ASP A 411 5.85 -6.84 -12.72
C ASP A 411 4.85 -7.34 -13.76
N ALA A 412 3.90 -8.18 -13.33
CA ALA A 412 2.86 -8.73 -14.18
C ALA A 412 2.01 -7.65 -14.86
N THR A 413 1.96 -6.47 -14.28
CA THR A 413 1.10 -5.35 -14.71
C THR A 413 1.86 -4.23 -15.41
N ALA A 414 3.16 -4.38 -15.63
CA ALA A 414 4.03 -3.34 -16.18
C ALA A 414 3.51 -2.72 -17.48
N GLN A 415 2.86 -3.49 -18.33
CA GLN A 415 2.28 -3.00 -19.59
C GLN A 415 0.95 -2.25 -19.42
N VAL A 416 0.26 -2.44 -18.27
CA VAL A 416 -1.06 -1.83 -18.02
C VAL A 416 -0.92 -0.52 -17.26
N ASP A 417 -0.07 -0.51 -16.27
CA ASP A 417 0.04 0.53 -15.27
C ASP A 417 0.62 1.86 -15.84
N GLY A 418 1.48 1.76 -16.86
CA GLY A 418 1.98 2.91 -17.62
C GLY A 418 3.08 3.73 -16.94
N ASP A 419 3.50 3.38 -15.73
CA ASP A 419 4.58 4.09 -15.03
C ASP A 419 5.94 3.88 -15.70
N TYR A 420 6.16 2.70 -16.27
CA TYR A 420 7.42 2.33 -16.92
C TYR A 420 7.74 3.15 -18.19
N GLN A 421 6.74 3.79 -18.81
CA GLN A 421 6.97 4.68 -19.96
C GLN A 421 7.79 5.93 -19.59
N TYR A 422 7.90 6.27 -18.31
CA TYR A 422 8.66 7.40 -17.80
C TYR A 422 10.06 6.99 -17.29
N LEU A 423 10.43 5.72 -17.45
CA LEU A 423 11.68 5.14 -16.97
C LEU A 423 12.53 4.68 -18.14
N ASP A 424 13.85 4.90 -18.07
CA ASP A 424 14.77 4.33 -19.04
C ASP A 424 15.04 2.85 -18.71
N ALA A 425 14.18 1.98 -19.21
CA ALA A 425 14.24 0.53 -19.01
C ALA A 425 13.80 -0.21 -20.26
N GLU A 426 14.40 -1.36 -20.51
CA GLU A 426 13.97 -2.25 -21.58
C GLU A 426 12.82 -3.14 -21.10
N MET A 427 11.69 -3.07 -21.81
CA MET A 427 10.54 -3.95 -21.56
C MET A 427 10.74 -5.28 -22.28
N LEU A 428 10.89 -6.34 -21.50
CA LEU A 428 11.00 -7.71 -22.03
C LEU A 428 9.65 -8.21 -22.59
N PRO A 429 9.67 -9.27 -23.42
CA PRO A 429 8.43 -9.86 -23.92
C PRO A 429 7.49 -10.30 -22.79
N GLN A 430 6.19 -10.10 -22.98
CA GLN A 430 5.18 -10.58 -22.04
C GLN A 430 4.94 -12.09 -22.22
N SER A 431 4.71 -12.79 -21.12
CA SER A 431 4.24 -14.18 -21.17
C SER A 431 2.82 -14.26 -21.73
N LYS A 432 2.51 -15.34 -22.44
CA LYS A 432 1.16 -15.61 -22.92
C LYS A 432 0.19 -15.77 -21.74
N PRO A 433 -1.05 -15.30 -21.85
CA PRO A 433 -2.08 -15.60 -20.88
C PRO A 433 -2.42 -17.09 -20.92
N ARG A 434 -2.72 -17.69 -19.76
CA ARG A 434 -3.13 -19.09 -19.66
C ARG A 434 -4.63 -19.20 -19.52
N HIS A 435 -5.20 -20.25 -20.09
CA HIS A 435 -6.59 -20.68 -19.88
C HIS A 435 -7.65 -19.62 -20.15
N MET A 436 -7.40 -18.68 -21.08
CA MET A 436 -8.35 -17.61 -21.39
C MET A 436 -9.65 -18.16 -21.97
N GLU A 437 -9.60 -19.26 -22.68
CA GLU A 437 -10.76 -19.98 -23.21
C GLU A 437 -11.68 -20.56 -22.12
N LYS A 438 -11.14 -20.70 -20.90
CA LYS A 438 -11.88 -21.16 -19.71
C LYS A 438 -12.49 -20.01 -18.92
N LEU A 439 -12.04 -18.77 -19.15
CA LEU A 439 -12.47 -17.60 -18.41
C LEU A 439 -13.82 -17.09 -18.93
N CYS A 440 -14.79 -16.99 -18.01
CA CYS A 440 -16.10 -16.40 -18.25
C CYS A 440 -16.28 -15.16 -17.37
N LEU A 441 -16.36 -13.98 -17.94
CA LEU A 441 -16.58 -12.72 -17.23
C LEU A 441 -18.07 -12.37 -17.24
N HIS A 442 -18.73 -12.41 -16.11
CA HIS A 442 -20.11 -11.97 -15.91
C HIS A 442 -20.10 -10.51 -15.46
N VAL A 443 -20.59 -9.62 -16.31
CA VAL A 443 -20.54 -8.17 -16.10
C VAL A 443 -21.95 -7.65 -15.83
N TYR A 444 -22.23 -7.32 -14.59
CA TYR A 444 -23.49 -6.67 -14.19
C TYR A 444 -23.40 -5.18 -14.47
N THR A 445 -24.26 -4.64 -15.35
CA THR A 445 -24.15 -3.25 -15.87
C THR A 445 -25.04 -2.25 -15.15
N THR A 446 -26.06 -2.71 -14.41
CA THR A 446 -27.05 -1.80 -13.81
C THR A 446 -26.47 -1.00 -12.65
N ALA A 447 -26.96 0.24 -12.46
CA ALA A 447 -26.51 1.14 -11.38
C ALA A 447 -26.73 0.56 -9.97
N ASP A 448 -27.76 -0.29 -9.79
CA ASP A 448 -28.01 -0.98 -8.53
C ASP A 448 -26.91 -2.01 -8.19
N MET A 449 -26.13 -2.43 -9.16
CA MET A 449 -24.98 -3.34 -8.95
C MET A 449 -23.68 -2.62 -8.61
N ASN A 450 -23.69 -1.30 -8.42
CA ASN A 450 -22.51 -0.54 -7.99
C ASN A 450 -22.04 -1.00 -6.61
N VAL A 451 -20.80 -1.45 -6.53
CA VAL A 451 -20.11 -1.95 -5.33
C VAL A 451 -19.05 -0.99 -4.79
N SER A 452 -19.13 0.30 -5.13
CA SER A 452 -18.25 1.29 -4.51
C SER A 452 -18.43 1.29 -2.97
N ARG A 453 -17.38 1.63 -2.23
CA ARG A 453 -17.43 1.64 -0.75
C ARG A 453 -18.59 2.48 -0.20
N LEU A 454 -18.90 3.60 -0.86
CA LEU A 454 -20.05 4.43 -0.50
C LEU A 454 -21.39 3.73 -0.80
N ALA A 455 -21.50 3.05 -1.95
CA ALA A 455 -22.70 2.30 -2.31
C ALA A 455 -22.95 1.14 -1.35
N MET A 456 -21.91 0.42 -0.93
CA MET A 456 -22.00 -0.72 -0.01
C MET A 456 -22.42 -0.35 1.42
N ARG A 457 -22.41 0.94 1.80
CA ARG A 457 -22.95 1.43 3.09
C ARG A 457 -24.48 1.46 3.15
N LYS A 458 -25.18 1.29 2.02
CA LYS A 458 -26.64 1.22 2.04
C LYS A 458 -27.07 -0.11 2.69
N SER A 459 -28.04 -0.06 3.60
CA SER A 459 -28.46 -1.19 4.44
C SER A 459 -28.81 -2.47 3.66
N TRP A 460 -29.40 -2.33 2.48
CA TRP A 460 -29.81 -3.45 1.64
C TRP A 460 -28.70 -4.07 0.79
N LYS A 461 -27.59 -3.34 0.61
CA LYS A 461 -26.53 -3.76 -0.33
C LYS A 461 -25.83 -5.04 0.12
N LEU A 462 -25.29 -5.05 1.32
CA LEU A 462 -24.55 -6.20 1.80
C LEU A 462 -25.45 -7.47 1.89
N PRO A 463 -26.65 -7.44 2.50
CA PRO A 463 -27.56 -8.58 2.48
C PRO A 463 -27.96 -9.02 1.06
N GLY A 464 -28.20 -8.07 0.15
CA GLY A 464 -28.54 -8.39 -1.23
C GLY A 464 -27.39 -9.08 -1.97
N PHE A 465 -26.14 -8.65 -1.77
CA PHE A 465 -24.98 -9.30 -2.37
C PHE A 465 -24.64 -10.65 -1.72
N CYS A 466 -24.93 -10.84 -0.43
CA CYS A 466 -24.87 -12.16 0.21
C CYS A 466 -25.90 -13.13 -0.42
N ALA A 467 -27.13 -12.71 -0.60
CA ALA A 467 -28.14 -13.50 -1.28
C ALA A 467 -27.79 -13.80 -2.75
N LEU A 468 -27.13 -12.85 -3.45
CA LEU A 468 -26.61 -13.10 -4.80
C LEU A 468 -25.46 -14.12 -4.77
N THR A 469 -24.58 -14.07 -3.77
CA THR A 469 -23.50 -15.05 -3.57
C THR A 469 -24.08 -16.46 -3.41
N GLU A 470 -25.10 -16.63 -2.59
CA GLU A 470 -25.80 -17.90 -2.40
C GLU A 470 -26.47 -18.38 -3.70
N ASP A 471 -27.10 -17.48 -4.45
CA ASP A 471 -27.72 -17.80 -5.73
C ASP A 471 -26.67 -18.22 -6.81
N ILE A 472 -25.52 -17.58 -6.86
CA ILE A 472 -24.40 -17.98 -7.71
C ILE A 472 -23.89 -19.36 -7.30
N LEU A 473 -23.65 -19.60 -6.02
CA LEU A 473 -23.18 -20.88 -5.50
C LEU A 473 -24.18 -22.02 -5.73
N ARG A 474 -25.48 -21.74 -5.82
CA ARG A 474 -26.49 -22.75 -6.21
C ARG A 474 -26.46 -23.08 -7.70
N ARG A 475 -26.11 -22.11 -8.56
CA ARG A 475 -26.07 -22.26 -10.03
C ARG A 475 -24.78 -22.85 -10.57
N TYR A 476 -23.66 -22.61 -9.88
CA TYR A 476 -22.35 -23.03 -10.33
C TYR A 476 -21.71 -23.94 -9.28
N GLU A 477 -20.98 -24.94 -9.74
CA GLU A 477 -20.18 -25.82 -8.89
C GLU A 477 -18.82 -25.22 -8.55
N GLY A 478 -18.14 -25.81 -7.57
CA GLY A 478 -16.79 -25.42 -7.17
C GLY A 478 -16.71 -24.45 -5.99
N LYS A 479 -15.50 -24.02 -5.64
CA LYS A 479 -15.21 -23.09 -4.55
C LYS A 479 -15.15 -21.65 -5.06
N MET A 480 -15.54 -20.72 -4.21
CA MET A 480 -15.56 -19.30 -4.53
C MET A 480 -14.48 -18.54 -3.75
N PHE A 481 -13.67 -17.78 -4.49
CA PHE A 481 -12.86 -16.71 -3.98
C PHE A 481 -13.66 -15.40 -4.05
N LEU A 482 -14.10 -14.88 -2.89
CA LEU A 482 -14.82 -13.64 -2.77
C LEU A 482 -13.89 -12.62 -2.09
N THR A 483 -13.59 -11.52 -2.77
CA THR A 483 -12.77 -10.44 -2.20
C THR A 483 -13.54 -9.13 -2.13
N THR A 484 -13.32 -8.36 -1.06
CA THR A 484 -14.08 -7.14 -0.77
C THR A 484 -13.23 -6.10 -0.03
N TYR A 485 -13.87 -5.07 0.52
CA TYR A 485 -13.23 -4.10 1.42
C TYR A 485 -12.99 -4.71 2.81
N LYS A 486 -11.91 -4.33 3.46
CA LYS A 486 -11.51 -4.85 4.78
C LYS A 486 -12.61 -4.73 5.84
N ASP A 487 -13.35 -3.63 5.84
CA ASP A 487 -14.45 -3.36 6.77
C ASP A 487 -15.70 -4.24 6.53
N LEU A 488 -15.84 -4.86 5.35
CA LEU A 488 -16.94 -5.76 5.02
C LEU A 488 -16.54 -7.24 5.12
N ALA A 489 -15.26 -7.54 5.11
CA ALA A 489 -14.71 -8.88 5.04
C ALA A 489 -15.18 -9.79 6.19
N ALA A 490 -15.30 -9.26 7.41
CA ALA A 490 -15.76 -9.98 8.60
C ALA A 490 -17.29 -10.09 8.70
N GLU A 491 -18.05 -9.27 7.96
CA GLU A 491 -19.51 -9.25 8.02
C GLU A 491 -20.16 -10.23 7.06
N ILE A 492 -19.54 -10.47 5.90
CA ILE A 492 -20.10 -11.38 4.87
C ILE A 492 -20.31 -12.79 5.40
N PRO A 493 -19.33 -13.46 6.06
CA PRO A 493 -19.51 -14.82 6.58
C PRO A 493 -20.67 -14.97 7.58
N LYS A 494 -21.02 -13.88 8.30
CA LYS A 494 -22.10 -13.87 9.28
C LYS A 494 -23.50 -13.85 8.64
N LEU A 495 -23.59 -13.40 7.38
CA LEU A 495 -24.84 -13.22 6.66
C LEU A 495 -25.16 -14.36 5.69
N LEU A 496 -24.20 -15.22 5.39
CA LEU A 496 -24.35 -16.35 4.47
C LEU A 496 -24.89 -17.58 5.17
N ASP A 497 -25.66 -18.38 4.44
CA ASP A 497 -26.06 -19.69 4.93
C ASP A 497 -24.84 -20.64 5.07
N PRO A 498 -24.94 -21.68 5.95
CA PRO A 498 -23.81 -22.59 6.19
C PRO A 498 -23.36 -23.37 4.96
N GLN A 499 -24.25 -23.65 4.01
CA GLN A 499 -23.91 -24.36 2.77
C GLN A 499 -23.08 -23.48 1.84
N ALA A 500 -23.48 -22.22 1.65
CA ALA A 500 -22.72 -21.24 0.89
C ALA A 500 -21.35 -20.96 1.55
N LEU A 501 -21.34 -20.78 2.87
CA LEU A 501 -20.13 -20.54 3.64
C LEU A 501 -19.08 -21.66 3.48
N SER A 502 -19.51 -22.92 3.44
CA SER A 502 -18.62 -24.08 3.28
C SER A 502 -17.89 -24.11 1.94
N ARG A 503 -18.39 -23.39 0.95
CA ARG A 503 -17.82 -23.29 -0.39
C ARG A 503 -17.01 -22.00 -0.63
N LEU A 504 -16.97 -21.08 0.36
CA LEU A 504 -16.10 -19.91 0.31
C LEU A 504 -14.68 -20.26 0.76
N LEU A 505 -13.70 -19.69 0.07
CA LEU A 505 -12.32 -19.71 0.51
C LEU A 505 -12.09 -18.50 1.42
N LEU A 506 -11.95 -18.76 2.71
CA LEU A 506 -11.76 -17.74 3.74
C LEU A 506 -10.27 -17.58 4.08
N ASP A 507 -9.92 -16.38 4.58
CA ASP A 507 -8.67 -16.08 5.26
C ASP A 507 -8.93 -16.05 6.77
N GLY A 508 -8.68 -17.19 7.45
CA GLY A 508 -9.16 -17.42 8.81
C GLY A 508 -10.68 -17.45 8.87
N GLU A 509 -11.30 -16.54 9.62
CA GLU A 509 -12.76 -16.42 9.79
C GLU A 509 -13.39 -15.36 8.89
N THR A 510 -12.61 -14.67 8.06
CA THR A 510 -13.05 -13.54 7.24
C THR A 510 -12.94 -13.84 5.74
N CYS A 511 -13.73 -13.15 4.93
CA CYS A 511 -13.48 -13.15 3.51
C CYS A 511 -12.14 -12.44 3.20
N PRO A 512 -11.43 -12.88 2.16
CA PRO A 512 -10.29 -12.14 1.62
C PRO A 512 -10.66 -10.68 1.30
N TYR A 513 -9.74 -9.76 1.50
CA TYR A 513 -9.94 -8.35 1.21
C TYR A 513 -8.83 -7.78 0.31
N PHE A 514 -9.16 -6.74 -0.46
CA PHE A 514 -8.21 -6.10 -1.35
C PHE A 514 -6.97 -5.61 -0.60
N GLY A 515 -5.80 -6.06 -1.05
CA GLY A 515 -4.50 -5.78 -0.43
C GLY A 515 -4.04 -6.83 0.58
N GLY A 516 -4.93 -7.49 1.32
CA GLY A 516 -4.57 -8.62 2.20
C GLY A 516 -4.13 -9.86 1.44
N THR A 517 -4.68 -10.05 0.24
CA THR A 517 -4.40 -11.17 -0.66
C THR A 517 -3.05 -11.12 -1.35
N ASN A 518 -2.29 -10.03 -1.24
CA ASN A 518 -1.02 -9.85 -1.95
C ASN A 518 -0.03 -11.00 -1.64
N GLY A 519 0.47 -11.63 -2.70
CA GLY A 519 1.41 -12.74 -2.61
C GLY A 519 0.81 -14.09 -2.17
N SER A 520 -0.50 -14.19 -1.85
CA SER A 520 -1.14 -15.44 -1.44
C SER A 520 -1.43 -16.36 -2.64
N ASN A 521 -1.25 -17.66 -2.43
CA ASN A 521 -1.59 -18.74 -3.36
C ASN A 521 -2.74 -19.63 -2.84
N GLU A 522 -3.34 -19.29 -1.72
CA GLU A 522 -4.30 -20.13 -1.00
C GLU A 522 -5.65 -20.27 -1.73
N PHE A 523 -5.92 -19.37 -2.69
CA PHE A 523 -7.20 -19.31 -3.40
C PHE A 523 -7.16 -20.01 -4.78
N ASN A 524 -6.08 -20.71 -5.11
CA ASN A 524 -5.85 -21.32 -6.43
C ASN A 524 -6.78 -22.49 -6.76
N THR A 525 -7.62 -22.92 -5.82
CA THR A 525 -8.66 -23.94 -6.04
C THR A 525 -10.01 -23.34 -6.41
N ALA A 526 -10.14 -22.02 -6.43
CA ALA A 526 -11.40 -21.36 -6.78
C ALA A 526 -11.70 -21.49 -8.26
N SER A 527 -12.90 -21.94 -8.63
CA SER A 527 -13.47 -21.82 -9.98
C SER A 527 -14.44 -20.65 -10.11
N LEU A 528 -14.85 -20.06 -8.98
CA LEU A 528 -15.71 -18.89 -8.93
C LEU A 528 -14.95 -17.73 -8.29
N VAL A 529 -15.01 -16.54 -8.89
CA VAL A 529 -14.37 -15.32 -8.37
C VAL A 529 -15.41 -14.21 -8.28
N MET A 530 -15.61 -13.66 -7.11
CA MET A 530 -16.55 -12.56 -6.90
C MET A 530 -15.82 -11.33 -6.36
N LEU A 531 -15.83 -10.23 -7.14
CA LEU A 531 -15.13 -9.00 -6.80
C LEU A 531 -16.13 -7.98 -6.25
N LEU A 532 -16.39 -8.00 -4.93
CA LEU A 532 -17.28 -7.08 -4.25
C LEU A 532 -16.60 -5.76 -3.89
N GLY A 533 -16.19 -5.03 -4.89
CA GLY A 533 -15.55 -3.73 -4.73
C GLY A 533 -14.52 -3.45 -5.80
N TYR A 534 -13.90 -2.28 -5.67
CA TYR A 534 -12.79 -1.86 -6.52
C TYR A 534 -11.65 -1.37 -5.63
N PRO A 535 -10.43 -1.88 -5.76
CA PRO A 535 -9.28 -1.51 -4.93
C PRO A 535 -8.73 -0.13 -5.30
N ARG A 536 -9.57 0.90 -5.21
CA ARG A 536 -9.20 2.28 -5.49
C ARG A 536 -8.26 2.81 -4.41
N LEU A 537 -7.21 3.48 -4.84
CA LEU A 537 -6.40 4.31 -3.95
C LEU A 537 -7.13 5.63 -3.65
N SER A 538 -6.64 6.35 -2.67
CA SER A 538 -7.17 7.70 -2.41
C SER A 538 -6.87 8.63 -3.59
N PRO A 539 -7.74 9.63 -3.87
CA PRO A 539 -7.46 10.65 -4.89
C PRO A 539 -6.10 11.32 -4.69
N GLN A 540 -5.72 11.53 -3.42
CA GLN A 540 -4.41 12.05 -3.06
C GLN A 540 -3.27 11.16 -3.58
N THR A 541 -3.36 9.82 -3.43
CA THR A 541 -2.32 8.91 -3.89
C THR A 541 -2.17 8.91 -5.42
N TYR A 542 -3.28 9.03 -6.15
CA TYR A 542 -3.21 9.18 -7.61
C TYR A 542 -2.54 10.51 -8.02
N LEU A 543 -2.83 11.59 -7.30
CA LEU A 543 -2.20 12.89 -7.53
C LEU A 543 -0.70 12.85 -7.21
N GLU A 544 -0.30 12.19 -6.13
CA GLU A 544 1.10 11.98 -5.77
C GLU A 544 1.86 11.26 -6.89
N ARG A 545 1.27 10.21 -7.45
CA ARG A 545 1.84 9.49 -8.59
C ARG A 545 1.94 10.37 -9.83
N ALA A 546 0.90 11.12 -10.15
CA ALA A 546 0.96 12.08 -11.25
C ALA A 546 2.10 13.10 -11.07
N PHE A 547 2.29 13.62 -9.86
CA PHE A 547 3.39 14.54 -9.54
C PHE A 547 4.77 13.90 -9.75
N VAL A 548 4.92 12.63 -9.37
CA VAL A 548 6.18 11.88 -9.51
C VAL A 548 6.53 11.67 -10.99
N TYR A 549 5.57 11.19 -11.79
CA TYR A 549 5.84 10.73 -13.16
C TYR A 549 5.70 11.85 -14.21
N TRP A 550 4.72 12.72 -14.06
CA TRP A 550 4.54 13.83 -15.03
C TRP A 550 5.32 15.10 -14.67
N GLY A 551 5.79 15.14 -13.44
CA GLY A 551 6.59 16.25 -12.95
C GLY A 551 5.77 17.53 -12.76
N ARG A 552 6.52 18.62 -12.56
CA ARG A 552 5.96 19.92 -12.19
C ARG A 552 5.18 20.61 -13.33
N SER A 553 5.65 20.47 -14.56
CA SER A 553 4.98 21.07 -15.73
C SER A 553 3.59 20.47 -15.96
N GLY A 554 3.47 19.16 -15.94
CA GLY A 554 2.17 18.48 -16.13
C GLY A 554 1.15 18.83 -15.05
N ILE A 555 1.58 18.94 -13.78
CA ILE A 555 0.69 19.39 -12.70
C ILE A 555 0.30 20.86 -12.88
N ARG A 556 1.22 21.74 -13.32
CA ARG A 556 0.94 23.16 -13.51
C ARG A 556 -0.09 23.38 -14.61
N GLU A 557 0.09 22.73 -15.77
CA GLU A 557 -0.88 22.77 -16.86
C GLU A 557 -2.27 22.35 -16.40
N GLN A 558 -2.35 21.26 -15.66
CA GLN A 558 -3.59 20.73 -15.15
C GLN A 558 -4.27 21.64 -14.13
N VAL A 559 -3.49 22.26 -13.23
CA VAL A 559 -4.03 23.23 -12.26
C VAL A 559 -4.55 24.45 -13.00
N GLN A 560 -3.83 24.93 -14.05
CA GLN A 560 -4.28 26.07 -14.86
C GLN A 560 -5.60 25.77 -15.59
N GLU A 561 -5.71 24.60 -16.22
CA GLU A 561 -6.97 24.19 -16.88
C GLU A 561 -8.14 24.12 -15.89
N GLN A 562 -7.90 23.61 -14.68
CA GLN A 562 -8.94 23.52 -13.66
C GLN A 562 -9.30 24.87 -13.05
N MET A 563 -8.35 25.78 -12.87
CA MET A 563 -8.65 27.14 -12.39
C MET A 563 -9.54 27.91 -13.35
N VAL A 564 -9.44 27.66 -14.66
CA VAL A 564 -10.37 28.21 -15.66
C VAL A 564 -11.78 27.66 -15.46
N GLN A 565 -11.92 26.39 -15.05
CA GLN A 565 -13.21 25.76 -14.77
C GLN A 565 -13.78 26.12 -13.39
N TRP A 566 -12.91 26.60 -12.46
CA TRP A 566 -13.29 27.02 -11.10
C TRP A 566 -13.67 28.49 -11.03
N SER A 567 -14.66 28.88 -11.82
CA SER A 567 -15.27 30.18 -11.55
C SER A 567 -16.01 30.13 -10.20
N PRO A 568 -16.09 31.24 -9.45
CA PRO A 568 -16.77 31.30 -8.15
C PRO A 568 -18.20 30.74 -8.18
N LEU A 569 -18.89 30.85 -9.31
CA LEU A 569 -20.23 30.32 -9.54
C LEU A 569 -20.24 28.77 -9.61
N ASN A 570 -19.21 28.14 -10.16
CA ASN A 570 -19.14 26.69 -10.29
C ASN A 570 -18.80 26.00 -8.97
N VAL A 571 -17.99 26.63 -8.11
CA VAL A 571 -17.60 26.07 -6.79
C VAL A 571 -18.80 26.05 -5.83
N GLN A 572 -19.67 27.05 -5.86
CA GLN A 572 -20.89 27.09 -5.02
C GLN A 572 -21.94 26.07 -5.50
N GLN A 573 -22.02 25.81 -6.80
CA GLN A 573 -23.08 24.96 -7.38
C GLN A 573 -22.70 23.48 -7.42
N ARG A 574 -21.41 23.10 -7.31
CA ARG A 574 -20.93 21.72 -7.40
C ARG A 574 -19.90 21.37 -6.33
N PRO A 575 -20.31 21.18 -5.08
CA PRO A 575 -19.38 20.84 -4.00
C PRO A 575 -18.67 19.48 -4.17
N GLY A 576 -19.02 18.69 -5.19
CA GLY A 576 -18.38 17.41 -5.51
C GLY A 576 -17.39 17.44 -6.68
N LEU A 577 -17.15 18.60 -7.31
CA LEU A 577 -16.25 18.71 -8.48
C LEU A 577 -14.79 18.41 -8.15
N HIS A 578 -14.44 18.42 -6.87
CA HIS A 578 -13.08 18.19 -6.36
C HIS A 578 -12.61 16.73 -6.45
N ALA A 579 -13.50 15.78 -6.74
CA ALA A 579 -13.18 14.34 -6.69
C ALA A 579 -12.72 13.75 -8.03
N GLN A 580 -12.85 14.49 -9.14
CA GLN A 580 -12.50 13.96 -10.47
C GLN A 580 -11.43 14.82 -11.13
N LEU A 581 -10.19 14.42 -10.95
CA LEU A 581 -9.05 14.97 -11.68
C LEU A 581 -8.94 14.22 -13.02
N PRO A 582 -9.12 14.85 -14.18
CA PRO A 582 -9.06 14.17 -15.48
C PRO A 582 -7.80 13.34 -15.66
N LEU A 583 -6.67 13.84 -15.18
CA LEU A 583 -5.38 13.16 -15.21
C LEU A 583 -5.31 11.93 -14.30
N THR A 584 -5.94 11.99 -13.12
CA THR A 584 -5.95 10.85 -12.20
C THR A 584 -6.90 9.76 -12.68
N MET A 585 -7.89 10.07 -13.52
CA MET A 585 -8.83 9.09 -14.09
C MET A 585 -8.09 8.05 -14.94
N GLY A 586 -7.18 8.45 -15.82
CA GLY A 586 -6.38 7.51 -16.61
C GLY A 586 -5.48 6.64 -15.74
N TYR A 587 -4.93 7.18 -14.65
CA TYR A 587 -4.17 6.42 -13.65
C TYR A 587 -5.07 5.47 -12.86
N GLU A 588 -6.23 5.93 -12.42
CA GLU A 588 -7.18 5.13 -11.67
C GLU A 588 -7.61 3.90 -12.47
N VAL A 589 -8.02 4.10 -13.72
CA VAL A 589 -8.49 2.99 -14.57
C VAL A 589 -7.37 1.97 -14.83
N ARG A 590 -6.14 2.43 -15.14
CA ARG A 590 -4.99 1.54 -15.31
C ARG A 590 -4.65 0.79 -14.03
N HIS A 591 -4.59 1.48 -12.91
CA HIS A 591 -4.36 0.87 -11.61
C HIS A 591 -5.44 -0.18 -11.29
N LEU A 592 -6.72 0.14 -11.48
CA LEU A 592 -7.82 -0.78 -11.24
C LEU A 592 -7.74 -2.01 -12.16
N ALA A 593 -7.48 -1.82 -13.45
CA ALA A 593 -7.31 -2.94 -14.40
C ALA A 593 -6.17 -3.86 -13.95
N ALA A 594 -5.02 -3.30 -13.57
CA ALA A 594 -3.88 -4.04 -13.07
C ALA A 594 -4.20 -4.84 -11.80
N ARG A 595 -4.87 -4.20 -10.84
CA ARG A 595 -5.22 -4.86 -9.55
C ARG A 595 -6.30 -5.92 -9.74
N LEU A 596 -7.32 -5.67 -10.54
CA LEU A 596 -8.36 -6.66 -10.83
C LEU A 596 -7.80 -7.85 -11.60
N GLU A 597 -6.89 -7.63 -12.56
CA GLU A 597 -6.17 -8.74 -13.21
C GLU A 597 -5.44 -9.61 -12.18
N GLN A 598 -4.73 -9.02 -11.22
CA GLN A 598 -4.05 -9.76 -10.16
C GLN A 598 -5.03 -10.55 -9.29
N GLU A 599 -6.18 -9.96 -8.92
CA GLU A 599 -7.20 -10.66 -8.12
C GLU A 599 -7.85 -11.80 -8.90
N ILE A 600 -8.16 -11.60 -10.18
CA ILE A 600 -8.74 -12.65 -11.04
C ILE A 600 -7.77 -13.85 -11.17
N TYR A 601 -6.47 -13.59 -11.32
CA TYR A 601 -5.48 -14.66 -11.40
C TYR A 601 -5.13 -15.34 -10.07
N ARG A 602 -5.83 -15.07 -8.97
CA ARG A 602 -5.65 -15.83 -7.71
C ARG A 602 -6.36 -17.17 -7.72
N CYS A 603 -7.32 -17.37 -8.62
CA CYS A 603 -8.08 -18.60 -8.82
C CYS A 603 -7.31 -19.68 -9.60
N GLN A 604 -7.98 -20.76 -9.96
CA GLN A 604 -7.37 -21.90 -10.67
C GLN A 604 -6.79 -21.58 -12.06
N LEU A 605 -7.09 -20.40 -12.65
CA LEU A 605 -6.46 -19.94 -13.90
C LEU A 605 -4.93 -19.87 -13.82
N ARG A 606 -4.37 -19.75 -12.64
CA ARG A 606 -2.91 -19.71 -12.45
C ARG A 606 -2.26 -21.09 -12.42
N ASN A 607 -3.05 -22.15 -12.25
CA ASN A 607 -2.53 -23.51 -12.17
C ASN A 607 -2.03 -23.98 -13.54
N ALA A 608 -1.21 -25.02 -13.54
CA ALA A 608 -0.69 -25.61 -14.78
C ALA A 608 -1.81 -26.24 -15.60
N ALA A 609 -2.75 -26.91 -14.95
CA ALA A 609 -3.97 -27.43 -15.53
C ALA A 609 -5.18 -26.67 -14.97
N CYS A 610 -6.10 -26.32 -15.85
CA CYS A 610 -7.37 -25.71 -15.51
C CYS A 610 -8.43 -26.35 -16.40
N ASP A 611 -9.07 -27.42 -15.91
CA ASP A 611 -9.98 -28.24 -16.71
C ASP A 611 -11.38 -27.66 -16.74
N GLU A 612 -11.77 -26.93 -15.70
CA GLU A 612 -13.09 -26.32 -15.54
C GLU A 612 -13.16 -24.88 -16.01
N ALA A 613 -14.36 -24.40 -16.32
CA ALA A 613 -14.58 -22.99 -16.56
C ALA A 613 -14.43 -22.18 -15.26
N VAL A 614 -13.83 -21.01 -15.38
CA VAL A 614 -13.69 -20.05 -14.28
C VAL A 614 -14.65 -18.90 -14.51
N HIS A 615 -15.58 -18.71 -13.57
CA HIS A 615 -16.58 -17.66 -13.63
C HIS A 615 -16.18 -16.48 -12.73
N VAL A 616 -16.04 -15.31 -13.32
CA VAL A 616 -15.69 -14.07 -12.61
C VAL A 616 -16.85 -13.09 -12.67
N PHE A 617 -17.28 -12.59 -11.53
CA PHE A 617 -18.42 -11.70 -11.39
C PHE A 617 -17.96 -10.28 -11.09
N LEU A 618 -18.24 -9.36 -12.01
CA LEU A 618 -17.89 -7.93 -11.98
C LEU A 618 -19.15 -7.08 -11.88
N PHE A 619 -19.15 -6.06 -11.04
CA PHE A 619 -20.34 -5.29 -10.70
C PHE A 619 -20.20 -3.81 -11.08
N ALA A 620 -20.95 -3.37 -12.08
CA ALA A 620 -21.01 -2.00 -12.61
C ALA A 620 -19.61 -1.36 -12.82
N PRO A 621 -18.69 -2.03 -13.54
CA PRO A 621 -17.43 -1.40 -13.93
C PRO A 621 -17.69 -0.21 -14.87
N SER A 622 -16.78 0.78 -14.88
CA SER A 622 -16.81 1.79 -15.93
C SER A 622 -16.51 1.15 -17.29
N GLN A 623 -17.04 1.72 -18.36
CA GLN A 623 -16.79 1.20 -19.73
C GLN A 623 -15.29 1.15 -20.05
N GLU A 624 -14.54 2.18 -19.63
CA GLU A 624 -13.10 2.24 -19.87
C GLU A 624 -12.36 1.11 -19.11
N LEU A 625 -12.73 0.85 -17.84
CA LEU A 625 -12.18 -0.27 -17.08
C LEU A 625 -12.48 -1.62 -17.72
N LEU A 626 -13.72 -1.80 -18.17
CA LEU A 626 -14.13 -3.03 -18.85
C LEU A 626 -13.37 -3.23 -20.17
N HIS A 627 -13.19 -2.16 -20.93
CA HIS A 627 -12.38 -2.21 -22.17
C HIS A 627 -10.95 -2.65 -21.89
N ARG A 628 -10.30 -2.06 -20.87
CA ARG A 628 -8.95 -2.45 -20.45
C ARG A 628 -8.86 -3.91 -19.99
N LEU A 629 -9.86 -4.39 -19.25
CA LEU A 629 -9.90 -5.78 -18.82
C LEU A 629 -10.10 -6.73 -20.02
N ALA A 630 -10.97 -6.38 -20.98
CA ALA A 630 -11.18 -7.16 -22.18
C ALA A 630 -9.91 -7.28 -23.05
N GLU A 631 -9.13 -6.19 -23.16
CA GLU A 631 -7.81 -6.22 -23.81
C GLU A 631 -6.84 -7.18 -23.11
N ARG A 632 -6.90 -7.25 -21.78
CA ARG A 632 -6.01 -8.13 -20.99
C ARG A 632 -6.43 -9.59 -21.03
N PHE A 633 -7.71 -9.86 -21.16
CA PHE A 633 -8.31 -11.20 -21.16
C PHE A 633 -8.81 -11.61 -22.54
N GLN A 634 -8.00 -11.32 -23.59
CA GLN A 634 -8.33 -11.74 -24.95
C GLN A 634 -8.56 -13.26 -25.03
N GLY A 635 -9.71 -13.67 -25.58
CA GLY A 635 -10.14 -15.05 -25.62
C GLY A 635 -11.11 -15.47 -24.51
N ALA A 636 -11.30 -14.64 -23.49
CA ALA A 636 -12.33 -14.86 -22.46
C ALA A 636 -13.74 -14.61 -23.02
N LYS A 637 -14.71 -15.31 -22.45
CA LYS A 637 -16.14 -15.11 -22.77
C LYS A 637 -16.69 -13.99 -21.91
N LEU A 638 -17.30 -12.96 -22.53
CA LEU A 638 -17.97 -11.87 -21.82
C LEU A 638 -19.47 -12.07 -21.87
N TRP A 639 -20.10 -12.03 -20.70
CA TRP A 639 -21.55 -12.17 -20.52
C TRP A 639 -22.06 -10.91 -19.80
N TYR A 640 -22.98 -10.20 -20.46
CA TYR A 640 -23.56 -8.97 -19.93
C TYR A 640 -24.88 -9.27 -19.23
N GLU A 641 -24.98 -8.88 -17.97
CA GLU A 641 -26.15 -9.03 -17.12
C GLU A 641 -26.83 -7.67 -16.94
N ASP A 642 -27.73 -7.36 -17.86
CA ASP A 642 -28.42 -6.05 -17.91
C ASP A 642 -29.64 -5.97 -16.97
N ARG A 643 -29.99 -7.09 -16.32
CA ARG A 643 -31.11 -7.15 -15.38
C ARG A 643 -30.62 -7.17 -13.94
N ILE A 644 -31.39 -6.52 -13.08
CA ILE A 644 -31.14 -6.59 -11.64
C ILE A 644 -31.53 -7.99 -11.16
N PRO A 645 -30.62 -8.75 -10.51
CA PRO A 645 -30.98 -10.04 -9.91
C PRO A 645 -32.15 -9.91 -8.93
N ALA A 646 -33.05 -10.92 -8.93
CA ALA A 646 -34.25 -10.91 -8.09
C ALA A 646 -33.93 -10.76 -6.59
N CYS A 647 -32.83 -11.37 -6.12
CA CYS A 647 -32.34 -11.26 -4.75
C CYS A 647 -31.96 -9.81 -4.39
N ILE A 648 -31.27 -9.10 -5.29
CA ILE A 648 -30.93 -7.68 -5.12
C ILE A 648 -32.18 -6.80 -5.12
N ALA A 649 -33.10 -7.04 -6.07
CA ALA A 649 -34.36 -6.31 -6.13
C ALA A 649 -35.21 -6.54 -4.87
N GLY A 650 -35.28 -7.78 -4.38
CA GLY A 650 -35.98 -8.16 -3.16
C GLY A 650 -35.37 -7.48 -1.91
N ALA A 651 -34.05 -7.54 -1.72
CA ALA A 651 -33.37 -6.88 -0.63
C ALA A 651 -33.62 -5.35 -0.62
N LYS A 652 -33.58 -4.73 -1.80
CA LYS A 652 -33.88 -3.30 -1.99
C LYS A 652 -35.33 -2.95 -1.67
N ALA A 653 -36.28 -3.80 -2.07
CA ALA A 653 -37.70 -3.64 -1.76
C ALA A 653 -37.98 -3.81 -0.26
N THR A 654 -37.40 -4.83 0.36
CA THR A 654 -37.48 -5.06 1.80
C THR A 654 -36.91 -3.87 2.58
N ALA A 655 -35.72 -3.40 2.22
CA ALA A 655 -35.13 -2.22 2.86
C ALA A 655 -35.99 -0.95 2.69
N LYS A 656 -36.66 -0.78 1.53
CA LYS A 656 -37.61 0.33 1.37
C LYS A 656 -38.83 0.22 2.27
N GLN A 657 -39.27 -1.01 2.60
CA GLN A 657 -40.29 -1.25 3.59
C GLN A 657 -39.80 -0.96 5.02
N TYR A 658 -38.50 -1.27 5.30
CA TYR A 658 -37.84 -1.01 6.58
C TYR A 658 -37.09 0.34 6.62
N ASP A 659 -36.66 0.91 5.50
CA ASP A 659 -36.24 2.29 5.25
C ASP A 659 -37.46 3.24 5.05
N GLY A 660 -38.60 2.84 5.52
CA GLY A 660 -39.29 3.75 6.41
C GLY A 660 -38.32 4.07 7.56
N ASN A 661 -37.16 4.68 7.23
CA ASN A 661 -36.36 5.45 8.17
C ASN A 661 -37.40 6.25 8.95
N PRO A 662 -37.67 5.93 10.22
CA PRO A 662 -38.77 6.58 10.90
C PRO A 662 -38.51 8.05 10.65
N THR A 663 -39.46 8.72 9.99
CA THR A 663 -39.26 10.08 9.56
C THR A 663 -38.68 10.81 10.75
N VAL A 664 -37.89 11.84 10.56
CA VAL A 664 -37.33 12.62 11.67
C VAL A 664 -38.42 12.86 12.73
N TYR A 665 -39.67 13.00 12.28
CA TYR A 665 -40.88 13.05 13.10
C TYR A 665 -41.09 11.72 13.88
N ALA A 666 -41.03 10.57 13.23
CA ALA A 666 -41.28 9.29 13.90
C ALA A 666 -40.17 8.90 14.90
N ARG A 667 -38.91 9.21 14.60
CA ARG A 667 -37.78 9.02 15.55
C ARG A 667 -37.94 9.90 16.79
N PHE A 668 -38.31 11.14 16.60
CA PHE A 668 -38.56 12.08 17.70
C PHE A 668 -39.78 11.65 18.50
N ALA A 669 -40.88 11.24 17.85
CA ALA A 669 -42.08 10.73 18.51
C ALA A 669 -41.79 9.46 19.33
N ALA A 670 -40.99 8.53 18.80
CA ALA A 670 -40.57 7.35 19.53
C ALA A 670 -39.71 7.68 20.75
N TRP A 671 -38.82 8.64 20.63
CA TRP A 671 -38.02 9.15 21.75
C TRP A 671 -38.94 9.77 22.83
N LEU A 672 -39.89 10.61 22.45
CA LEU A 672 -40.86 11.19 23.38
C LEU A 672 -41.72 10.12 24.06
N GLY A 673 -42.04 9.01 23.36
CA GLY A 673 -42.78 7.91 23.92
C GLY A 673 -42.02 7.14 25.00
N GLY A 674 -40.68 7.11 24.94
CA GLY A 674 -39.80 6.53 25.96
C GLY A 674 -39.21 7.54 26.96
N TRP A 675 -39.56 8.83 26.83
CA TRP A 675 -38.97 9.86 27.65
C TRP A 675 -39.50 9.82 29.11
N ASP A 676 -38.58 9.83 30.05
CA ASP A 676 -38.86 9.76 31.50
C ASP A 676 -39.35 11.06 32.14
N ARG A 677 -39.66 12.06 31.33
CA ARG A 677 -40.10 13.40 31.71
C ARG A 677 -39.07 14.26 32.47
N VAL A 678 -37.80 13.79 32.50
CA VAL A 678 -36.68 14.58 33.04
C VAL A 678 -36.27 15.64 32.03
N PRO A 679 -36.05 16.92 32.47
CA PRO A 679 -35.57 17.96 31.57
C PRO A 679 -34.32 17.53 30.80
N THR A 680 -34.44 17.31 29.49
CA THR A 680 -33.37 16.75 28.65
C THR A 680 -32.83 17.79 27.67
N PRO A 681 -31.53 18.05 27.66
CA PRO A 681 -30.89 18.99 26.71
C PRO A 681 -31.09 18.56 25.26
N LEU A 682 -31.27 19.53 24.37
CA LEU A 682 -31.45 19.27 22.95
C LEU A 682 -30.30 18.50 22.33
N SER A 683 -29.05 18.73 22.79
CA SER A 683 -27.87 18.00 22.31
C SER A 683 -27.96 16.49 22.56
N SER A 684 -28.46 16.08 23.73
CA SER A 684 -28.68 14.68 24.07
C SER A 684 -29.79 14.08 23.20
N ILE A 685 -30.89 14.80 23.03
CA ILE A 685 -32.02 14.36 22.20
C ILE A 685 -31.58 14.12 20.74
N LEU A 686 -30.81 15.04 20.18
CA LEU A 686 -30.29 14.90 18.81
C LEU A 686 -29.35 13.73 18.66
N HIS A 687 -28.53 13.48 19.67
CA HIS A 687 -27.65 12.33 19.72
C HIS A 687 -28.45 11.02 19.81
N ASP A 688 -29.38 10.89 20.77
CA ASP A 688 -30.15 9.68 21.01
C ASP A 688 -31.08 9.32 19.86
N THR A 689 -31.57 10.33 19.14
CA THR A 689 -32.46 10.15 17.99
C THR A 689 -31.74 10.08 16.65
N ASP A 690 -30.41 10.29 16.61
CA ASP A 690 -29.64 10.46 15.39
C ASP A 690 -30.25 11.49 14.41
N ILE A 691 -30.77 12.62 14.95
CA ILE A 691 -31.36 13.68 14.16
C ILE A 691 -30.31 14.78 13.96
N GLY A 692 -29.92 15.02 12.71
CA GLY A 692 -28.99 16.10 12.38
C GLY A 692 -29.63 17.46 12.58
N ALA A 693 -28.80 18.49 12.89
CA ALA A 693 -29.25 19.86 13.24
C ALA A 693 -30.16 20.51 12.18
N GLU A 694 -29.90 20.32 10.89
CA GLU A 694 -30.71 20.85 9.81
C GLU A 694 -32.07 20.14 9.71
N SER A 695 -32.11 18.84 9.92
CA SER A 695 -33.33 18.05 9.97
C SER A 695 -34.19 18.42 11.17
N TRP A 696 -33.56 18.71 12.32
CA TRP A 696 -34.23 19.24 13.51
C TRP A 696 -34.85 20.59 13.26
N LYS A 697 -34.15 21.53 12.63
CA LYS A 697 -34.71 22.85 12.27
C LYS A 697 -35.94 22.72 11.40
N LYS A 698 -35.97 21.79 10.44
CA LYS A 698 -37.15 21.53 9.59
C LYS A 698 -38.30 20.93 10.40
N LEU A 699 -38.01 19.96 11.28
CA LEU A 699 -39.00 19.34 12.15
C LEU A 699 -39.67 20.41 13.05
N ARG A 700 -38.85 21.23 13.68
CA ARG A 700 -39.34 22.31 14.59
C ARG A 700 -40.25 23.34 13.92
N LYS A 701 -40.05 23.59 12.63
CA LYS A 701 -40.86 24.48 11.82
C LYS A 701 -42.13 23.81 11.26
N SER A 702 -42.26 22.51 11.42
CA SER A 702 -43.42 21.80 10.89
C SER A 702 -44.67 22.04 11.78
N GLU A 703 -45.83 22.10 11.14
CA GLU A 703 -47.13 22.24 11.83
C GLU A 703 -47.42 21.08 12.81
N ARG A 704 -46.74 19.94 12.64
CA ARG A 704 -46.90 18.73 13.45
C ARG A 704 -46.08 18.75 14.74
N PHE A 705 -45.12 19.68 14.90
CA PHE A 705 -44.20 19.67 16.05
C PHE A 705 -44.86 20.03 17.37
N ALA A 706 -45.59 21.13 17.40
CA ALA A 706 -46.28 21.58 18.60
C ALA A 706 -47.38 20.63 19.09
N PRO A 707 -48.21 20.06 18.19
CA PRO A 707 -49.16 19.00 18.58
C PRO A 707 -48.48 17.76 19.13
N LEU A 708 -47.33 17.38 18.58
CA LEU A 708 -46.58 16.21 19.07
C LEU A 708 -46.08 16.43 20.49
N LEU A 709 -45.45 17.57 20.78
CA LEU A 709 -45.05 17.89 22.16
C LEU A 709 -46.23 17.88 23.12
N ALA A 710 -47.35 18.47 22.72
CA ALA A 710 -48.57 18.53 23.52
C ALA A 710 -49.13 17.13 23.81
N GLN A 711 -49.08 16.20 22.85
CA GLN A 711 -49.51 14.81 23.01
C GLN A 711 -48.76 14.09 24.14
N TYR A 712 -47.46 14.40 24.34
CA TYR A 712 -46.64 13.80 25.39
C TYR A 712 -46.49 14.66 26.65
N GLY A 713 -47.24 15.77 26.73
CA GLY A 713 -47.18 16.70 27.87
C GLY A 713 -45.82 17.40 27.98
N ALA A 714 -45.13 17.57 26.87
CA ALA A 714 -43.81 18.15 26.81
C ALA A 714 -43.85 19.61 26.29
N GLU A 715 -42.91 20.42 26.72
CA GLU A 715 -42.64 21.73 26.15
C GLU A 715 -41.15 21.96 25.92
N MET A 716 -40.83 22.82 24.96
CA MET A 716 -39.44 23.15 24.66
C MET A 716 -39.12 24.53 25.25
N THR A 717 -38.13 24.58 26.13
CA THR A 717 -37.70 25.80 26.86
C THR A 717 -36.26 26.12 26.61
N GLY A 718 -35.84 27.33 27.01
CA GLY A 718 -34.47 27.80 26.87
C GLY A 718 -34.14 28.46 25.51
N ARG A 719 -32.92 29.01 25.40
CA ARG A 719 -32.42 29.66 24.16
C ARG A 719 -30.98 29.24 23.88
N GLY A 720 -30.61 29.20 22.62
CA GLY A 720 -29.28 28.89 22.20
C GLY A 720 -28.83 27.47 22.58
N ARG A 721 -27.71 27.32 23.33
CA ARG A 721 -27.18 26.04 23.79
C ARG A 721 -27.95 25.44 24.98
N ASN A 722 -28.79 26.21 25.63
CA ASN A 722 -29.58 25.82 26.81
C ASN A 722 -30.99 25.35 26.44
N VAL A 723 -31.26 25.05 25.19
CA VAL A 723 -32.57 24.51 24.77
C VAL A 723 -32.68 23.08 25.32
N LYS A 724 -33.84 22.81 25.98
CA LYS A 724 -34.21 21.52 26.52
C LYS A 724 -35.68 21.21 26.28
N ILE A 725 -36.06 19.97 26.39
CA ILE A 725 -37.43 19.50 26.48
C ILE A 725 -37.70 19.14 27.93
N GLU A 726 -38.81 19.65 28.47
CA GLU A 726 -39.23 19.40 29.83
C GLU A 726 -40.75 19.21 29.91
N GLU A 727 -41.22 18.67 31.03
CA GLU A 727 -42.66 18.48 31.24
C GLU A 727 -43.37 19.84 31.27
N LYS A 728 -44.48 19.95 30.56
CA LYS A 728 -45.28 21.17 30.52
C LYS A 728 -45.87 21.45 31.90
N SER A 729 -45.43 22.54 32.54
CA SER A 729 -45.95 22.92 33.84
C SER A 729 -47.47 23.21 33.74
N GLN A 730 -48.27 22.41 34.44
CA GLN A 730 -49.66 22.76 34.67
C GLN A 730 -49.68 24.03 35.51
N LYS A 731 -49.78 25.19 34.86
CA LYS A 731 -50.20 26.41 35.58
C LYS A 731 -51.59 26.12 36.09
N CYS A 732 -51.73 25.95 37.42
CA CYS A 732 -53.04 26.00 38.09
C CYS A 732 -53.72 27.33 37.65
N ALA A 733 -54.82 27.19 36.92
CA ALA A 733 -55.67 28.29 36.56
C ALA A 733 -56.47 28.73 37.77
#